data_72d24f1b655821a64b3b5a985575a80c
#
_entry.id   72d24f1b655821a64b3b5a985575a80c
#
_cell.length_a   1.000
_cell.length_b   1.000
_cell.length_c   1.000
_cell.angle_alpha   90.00
_cell.angle_beta   90.00
_cell.angle_gamma   90.00
#
_symmetry.space_group_name_H-M   'P 1'
#
loop_
_entity.id
_entity.type
_entity.pdbx_description
1 polymer ?
#
loop_
_entity_poly.entity_id
_entity_poly.type
_entity_poly.pdbx_seq_one_letter_code
_entity_poly.pdbx_strand_id
1 'polypeptide(L)'
;MKRIILHIHTFCLLTLLCPAGLAAQSVIRGIVIDRESQLPVEAATVQLTRGNVSFPINYTLSNNEGTFTLTQPKRTDSLLVSVSLLGYQTQQQAVHAGQTLRFEMEPQVFSLKEVEIRPGRVWGRQDTINYDVTRFLSPKDQSIKDVLRKLPGIDIDDLGKISYNGKEIRNFYVEGLDLTNGKYKQISENLRADAVQNVQVMENHQPIRVLQRKIKTEDVALNLKLRPEFRDRWLINAEGGLGASPFLWKGAADALQISRSSQSAYLYKGNNTGQDVSGEQNTLTESPESRLSEPKVPQFLLQPSFSAPLKKERWLFNHIHSLSANRLYKLNENTQLRINAGYIHDLRTQERGSETTYYQSEDTIHLTEQSDSRIRSDQANLNIGVENNSQERYLKNQFSATGNWQSSLSHITGNTISTGRTTLDQRIKTPNLNLRNNLRSLWSLDKYTLEVQSLLRYHSNAADLRLDNHPYPMNLRDFYTDNSFSFLKKSGSLTQRYTVGINEEISNIEKSLQTYLSPDYQWNTYKWTLSLSAPLRWTGYTGVGFSRISVNPSLSIIYKLNYAWRFTVHASYKERYGEMTDLYDRPYQTDYRNSVWNCGIFPVYRQQLYSVYGEYKNTAREFFATVNLTHNREWYNRIYEQRIENGQVQRVSLPLSNHGSGYTVKSTLSKGFYDLGLKTSFLALLNISKAEQISGGQRLPYQYRLMRLEPKVIWTPNRHWETSYQTDIRYGGSKIGERTRLAPLWNVTQQVQLSYIFSPIEASLSVDHYHNDVNEDQSVNAVFADFSVLWKSGRWQITATATNLFDKRTYAYTRYASLESYTSWVHIRPREFLVAIRYQL
;
A
#
# COMPACT_ATOMS: atom_id res chain seq x y z
N MET A 1 19.98 20.41 23.07
CA MET A 1 19.44 19.06 23.32
C MET A 1 18.59 18.90 24.60
N LYS A 2 19.08 19.20 25.80
CA LYS A 2 18.27 19.12 27.04
C LYS A 2 16.98 19.98 27.02
N ARG A 3 16.98 21.15 26.39
CA ARG A 3 15.78 22.02 26.31
C ARG A 3 14.71 21.52 25.34
N ILE A 4 15.07 20.88 24.23
CA ILE A 4 14.11 20.33 23.24
C ILE A 4 13.44 19.06 23.80
N ILE A 5 14.21 18.22 24.46
CA ILE A 5 13.67 17.01 25.13
C ILE A 5 12.72 17.40 26.27
N LEU A 6 13.02 18.46 26.99
CA LEU A 6 12.14 18.98 28.05
C LEU A 6 10.82 19.54 27.47
N HIS A 7 10.85 20.19 26.30
CA HIS A 7 9.63 20.71 25.65
C HIS A 7 8.77 19.59 25.05
N ILE A 8 9.39 18.52 24.52
CA ILE A 8 8.65 17.33 24.03
C ILE A 8 8.05 16.56 25.21
N HIS A 9 8.77 16.40 26.32
CA HIS A 9 8.21 15.80 27.54
C HIS A 9 7.09 16.66 28.12
N THR A 10 7.21 17.98 28.10
CA THR A 10 6.17 18.90 28.60
C THR A 10 4.94 18.89 27.68
N PHE A 11 5.14 18.78 26.36
CA PHE A 11 4.03 18.65 25.41
C PHE A 11 3.33 17.28 25.51
N CYS A 12 4.07 16.19 25.63
CA CYS A 12 3.48 14.87 25.89
C CYS A 12 2.84 14.77 27.29
N LEU A 13 3.40 15.43 28.30
CA LEU A 13 2.78 15.48 29.63
C LEU A 13 1.55 16.39 29.69
N LEU A 14 1.54 17.50 28.92
CA LEU A 14 0.35 18.35 28.81
C LEU A 14 -0.79 17.70 28.04
N THR A 15 -0.51 16.81 27.10
CA THR A 15 -1.55 16.03 26.42
C THR A 15 -2.08 14.87 27.28
N LEU A 16 -1.30 14.41 28.24
CA LEU A 16 -1.71 13.38 29.23
C LEU A 16 -2.40 13.99 30.47
N LEU A 17 -2.21 15.28 30.74
CA LEU A 17 -2.79 16.02 31.84
C LEU A 17 -3.97 16.93 31.43
N CYS A 18 -4.58 16.68 30.26
CA CYS A 18 -5.94 17.17 30.09
C CYS A 18 -6.77 16.50 31.19
N PRO A 19 -7.29 17.21 32.22
CA PRO A 19 -8.20 16.61 33.13
C PRO A 19 -9.36 16.12 32.28
N ALA A 20 -9.50 14.79 32.16
CA ALA A 20 -10.79 14.22 31.84
C ALA A 20 -11.71 14.75 32.91
N GLY A 21 -12.30 15.92 32.68
CA GLY A 21 -13.43 16.36 33.45
C GLY A 21 -14.39 15.19 33.42
N LEU A 22 -14.54 14.49 34.50
CA LEU A 22 -15.61 13.56 34.80
C LEU A 22 -16.90 14.36 34.76
N ALA A 23 -17.25 14.84 33.58
CA ALA A 23 -18.59 15.28 33.29
C ALA A 23 -19.40 14.01 33.24
N ALA A 24 -20.22 13.77 34.26
CA ALA A 24 -21.20 12.72 34.28
C ALA A 24 -21.98 12.79 32.96
N GLN A 25 -21.60 11.93 31.98
CA GLN A 25 -22.35 11.77 30.76
C GLN A 25 -23.60 11.00 31.12
N SER A 26 -24.74 11.60 30.91
CA SER A 26 -26.01 10.88 31.08
C SER A 26 -26.07 9.77 30.03
N VAL A 27 -26.37 8.58 30.44
CA VAL A 27 -26.37 7.35 29.64
C VAL A 27 -27.81 6.87 29.49
N ILE A 28 -28.27 6.67 28.31
CA ILE A 28 -29.54 6.03 27.97
C ILE A 28 -29.26 4.54 27.79
N ARG A 29 -30.00 3.72 28.52
CA ARG A 29 -29.90 2.26 28.44
C ARG A 29 -31.24 1.68 28.02
N GLY A 30 -31.21 0.52 27.37
CA GLY A 30 -32.43 -0.15 26.99
C GLY A 30 -32.19 -1.58 26.54
N ILE A 31 -33.31 -2.23 26.26
CA ILE A 31 -33.32 -3.59 25.70
C ILE A 31 -34.19 -3.64 24.44
N VAL A 32 -33.77 -4.41 23.48
CA VAL A 32 -34.49 -4.70 22.24
C VAL A 32 -34.88 -6.18 22.24
N ILE A 33 -36.16 -6.46 22.15
CA ILE A 33 -36.68 -7.82 22.09
C ILE A 33 -37.64 -8.00 20.91
N ASP A 34 -37.78 -9.20 20.45
CA ASP A 34 -38.79 -9.58 19.47
C ASP A 34 -40.16 -9.69 20.18
N ARG A 35 -41.19 -9.05 19.62
CA ARG A 35 -42.51 -8.98 20.22
C ARG A 35 -43.23 -10.32 20.33
N GLU A 36 -43.05 -11.19 19.33
CA GLU A 36 -43.72 -12.48 19.27
C GLU A 36 -43.02 -13.54 20.11
N SER A 37 -41.71 -13.64 19.98
CA SER A 37 -40.91 -14.66 20.68
C SER A 37 -40.40 -14.24 22.04
N GLN A 38 -40.46 -12.92 22.38
CA GLN A 38 -39.90 -12.32 23.62
C GLN A 38 -38.38 -12.56 23.77
N LEU A 39 -37.69 -13.00 22.70
CA LEU A 39 -36.25 -13.23 22.68
C LEU A 39 -35.50 -11.93 22.40
N PRO A 40 -34.28 -11.78 22.96
CA PRO A 40 -33.43 -10.63 22.67
C PRO A 40 -33.09 -10.53 21.20
N VAL A 41 -33.18 -9.32 20.65
CA VAL A 41 -32.81 -9.02 19.25
C VAL A 41 -31.38 -8.48 19.23
N GLU A 42 -30.45 -9.26 18.69
CA GLU A 42 -29.06 -8.91 18.52
C GLU A 42 -28.84 -8.08 17.25
N ALA A 43 -27.88 -7.14 17.30
CA ALA A 43 -27.44 -6.32 16.18
C ALA A 43 -28.52 -5.35 15.63
N ALA A 44 -29.57 -5.04 16.40
CA ALA A 44 -30.47 -3.97 16.05
C ALA A 44 -29.75 -2.62 16.16
N THR A 45 -29.87 -1.79 15.12
CA THR A 45 -29.29 -0.45 15.08
C THR A 45 -30.13 0.50 15.92
N VAL A 46 -29.55 1.02 17.02
CA VAL A 46 -30.15 1.97 17.93
C VAL A 46 -29.55 3.34 17.71
N GLN A 47 -30.33 4.31 17.29
CA GLN A 47 -29.89 5.67 16.93
C GLN A 47 -30.54 6.71 17.85
N LEU A 48 -29.75 7.71 18.28
CA LEU A 48 -30.21 8.86 19.01
C LEU A 48 -30.24 10.08 18.10
N THR A 49 -31.40 10.70 17.93
CA THR A 49 -31.63 11.89 17.11
C THR A 49 -32.25 13.04 17.89
N ARG A 50 -32.14 14.28 17.40
CA ARG A 50 -32.95 15.44 17.90
C ARG A 50 -34.26 15.51 17.13
N GLY A 51 -35.36 15.81 17.80
CA GLY A 51 -36.73 15.66 17.33
C GLY A 51 -37.03 15.98 15.87
N ASN A 52 -36.47 17.03 15.27
CA ASN A 52 -36.71 17.39 13.87
C ASN A 52 -35.49 17.32 12.98
N VAL A 53 -34.38 16.72 13.41
CA VAL A 53 -33.13 16.65 12.67
C VAL A 53 -32.88 15.20 12.27
N SER A 54 -32.78 14.93 10.98
CA SER A 54 -32.59 13.59 10.40
C SER A 54 -31.22 12.96 10.64
N PHE A 55 -30.34 13.57 11.43
CA PHE A 55 -28.99 13.06 11.68
C PHE A 55 -28.87 12.45 13.08
N PRO A 56 -28.38 11.20 13.20
CA PRO A 56 -28.12 10.61 14.48
C PRO A 56 -26.99 11.34 15.21
N ILE A 57 -27.24 11.74 16.45
CA ILE A 57 -26.24 12.32 17.35
C ILE A 57 -25.27 11.23 17.84
N ASN A 58 -25.80 10.04 18.05
CA ASN A 58 -25.07 8.85 18.47
C ASN A 58 -25.82 7.60 18.03
N TYR A 59 -25.10 6.47 17.90
CA TYR A 59 -25.72 5.19 17.63
C TYR A 59 -24.95 4.05 18.31
N THR A 60 -25.62 2.92 18.46
CA THR A 60 -25.06 1.68 18.98
C THR A 60 -25.80 0.50 18.36
N LEU A 61 -25.30 -0.71 18.59
CA LEU A 61 -26.01 -1.94 18.25
C LEU A 61 -26.43 -2.64 19.55
N SER A 62 -27.58 -3.31 19.54
CA SER A 62 -27.94 -4.22 20.61
C SER A 62 -26.98 -5.42 20.64
N ASN A 63 -26.61 -5.86 21.83
CA ASN A 63 -25.76 -7.04 22.04
C ASN A 63 -26.58 -8.34 21.98
N ASN A 64 -25.93 -9.48 22.23
CA ASN A 64 -26.58 -10.82 22.24
C ASN A 64 -27.67 -10.99 23.32
N GLU A 65 -27.71 -10.11 24.32
CA GLU A 65 -28.77 -10.05 25.33
C GLU A 65 -29.83 -9.02 24.96
N GLY A 66 -29.75 -8.44 23.76
CA GLY A 66 -30.63 -7.38 23.29
C GLY A 66 -30.39 -6.02 23.95
N THR A 67 -29.44 -5.88 24.87
CA THR A 67 -29.21 -4.65 25.60
C THR A 67 -28.36 -3.66 24.81
N PHE A 68 -28.62 -2.36 25.00
CA PHE A 68 -27.86 -1.28 24.40
C PHE A 68 -27.56 -0.16 25.36
N THR A 69 -26.54 0.63 25.04
CA THR A 69 -26.13 1.81 25.82
C THR A 69 -25.74 2.93 24.87
N LEU A 70 -26.38 4.11 25.05
CA LEU A 70 -26.12 5.35 24.33
C LEU A 70 -25.70 6.45 25.28
N THR A 71 -24.63 7.19 24.88
CA THR A 71 -24.22 8.40 25.62
C THR A 71 -24.95 9.63 25.08
N GLN A 72 -25.51 10.43 25.97
CA GLN A 72 -26.22 11.66 25.64
C GLN A 72 -25.28 12.87 25.70
N PRO A 73 -25.29 13.78 24.72
CA PRO A 73 -24.55 15.05 24.81
C PRO A 73 -25.20 15.99 25.84
N LYS A 74 -24.35 16.76 26.52
CA LYS A 74 -24.82 17.76 27.47
C LYS A 74 -25.68 18.82 26.78
N ARG A 75 -26.92 19.05 27.28
CA ARG A 75 -27.95 19.96 26.75
C ARG A 75 -28.61 19.53 25.46
N THR A 76 -29.76 18.92 25.55
CA THR A 76 -30.70 18.84 24.40
C THR A 76 -32.12 18.66 24.90
N ASP A 77 -33.00 19.52 24.38
CA ASP A 77 -34.45 19.39 24.50
C ASP A 77 -34.91 18.40 23.41
N SER A 78 -35.81 17.49 23.73
CA SER A 78 -36.42 16.47 22.86
C SER A 78 -35.43 15.56 22.08
N LEU A 79 -35.05 14.47 22.72
CA LEU A 79 -34.29 13.38 22.09
C LEU A 79 -35.22 12.23 21.66
N LEU A 80 -34.94 11.63 20.50
CA LEU A 80 -35.63 10.45 19.98
C LEU A 80 -34.60 9.30 19.84
N VAL A 81 -34.96 8.13 20.36
CA VAL A 81 -34.23 6.89 20.07
C VAL A 81 -35.05 6.11 19.08
N SER A 82 -34.40 5.72 17.96
CA SER A 82 -34.97 4.83 16.95
C SER A 82 -34.20 3.52 16.91
N VAL A 83 -34.94 2.42 16.84
CA VAL A 83 -34.39 1.06 16.73
C VAL A 83 -34.85 0.47 15.40
N SER A 84 -33.89 -0.03 14.61
CA SER A 84 -34.15 -0.64 13.30
C SER A 84 -33.32 -1.91 13.10
N LEU A 85 -33.92 -2.90 12.48
CA LEU A 85 -33.29 -4.15 12.03
C LEU A 85 -34.01 -4.63 10.79
N LEU A 86 -33.26 -5.20 9.83
CA LEU A 86 -33.86 -5.77 8.63
C LEU A 86 -34.78 -6.96 9.00
N GLY A 87 -36.01 -6.91 8.54
CA GLY A 87 -37.04 -7.91 8.90
C GLY A 87 -37.92 -7.48 10.06
N TYR A 88 -37.72 -6.28 10.62
CA TYR A 88 -38.53 -5.72 11.69
C TYR A 88 -39.01 -4.32 11.38
N GLN A 89 -40.15 -3.93 11.92
CA GLN A 89 -40.67 -2.57 11.86
C GLN A 89 -39.81 -1.65 12.74
N THR A 90 -39.34 -0.51 12.13
CA THR A 90 -38.58 0.48 12.88
C THR A 90 -39.45 1.12 13.97
N GLN A 91 -38.95 1.15 15.20
CA GLN A 91 -39.62 1.80 16.32
C GLN A 91 -38.89 3.05 16.78
N GLN A 92 -39.62 4.04 17.26
CA GLN A 92 -39.10 5.30 17.78
C GLN A 92 -39.77 5.69 19.07
N GLN A 93 -38.98 6.18 20.02
CA GLN A 93 -39.45 6.62 21.30
C GLN A 93 -38.75 7.90 21.77
N ALA A 94 -39.48 8.86 22.27
CA ALA A 94 -38.93 10.06 22.89
C ALA A 94 -38.27 9.72 24.24
N VAL A 95 -37.12 10.32 24.51
CA VAL A 95 -36.31 9.93 25.67
C VAL A 95 -35.88 11.13 26.50
N HIS A 96 -35.90 10.97 27.81
CA HIS A 96 -35.35 11.88 28.80
C HIS A 96 -34.09 11.25 29.45
N ALA A 97 -33.21 12.09 29.93
CA ALA A 97 -31.97 11.63 30.57
C ALA A 97 -32.22 10.65 31.75
N GLY A 98 -31.49 9.52 31.73
CA GLY A 98 -31.60 8.52 32.82
C GLY A 98 -32.69 7.47 32.65
N GLN A 99 -33.49 7.51 31.60
CA GLN A 99 -34.54 6.54 31.33
C GLN A 99 -33.99 5.23 30.74
N THR A 100 -34.49 4.09 31.22
CA THR A 100 -34.28 2.78 30.60
C THR A 100 -35.38 2.51 29.60
N LEU A 101 -35.03 2.18 28.38
CA LEU A 101 -35.97 1.96 27.27
C LEU A 101 -36.15 0.47 26.97
N ARG A 102 -37.37 0.12 26.58
CA ARG A 102 -37.71 -1.22 26.07
C ARG A 102 -38.36 -1.07 24.71
N PHE A 103 -37.75 -1.71 23.70
CA PHE A 103 -38.25 -1.79 22.33
C PHE A 103 -38.70 -3.23 22.05
N GLU A 104 -39.94 -3.41 21.68
CA GLU A 104 -40.52 -4.68 21.26
C GLU A 104 -40.70 -4.67 19.75
N MET A 105 -39.70 -5.20 19.04
CA MET A 105 -39.65 -5.17 17.58
C MET A 105 -40.68 -6.12 16.97
N GLU A 106 -41.50 -5.62 16.07
CA GLU A 106 -42.48 -6.40 15.30
C GLU A 106 -41.84 -6.92 14.03
N PRO A 107 -41.88 -8.24 13.74
CA PRO A 107 -41.47 -8.77 12.44
C PRO A 107 -42.31 -8.17 11.31
N GLN A 108 -41.66 -7.65 10.28
CA GLN A 108 -42.32 -7.09 9.10
C GLN A 108 -41.70 -7.59 7.82
N VAL A 109 -42.50 -8.15 6.94
CA VAL A 109 -42.09 -8.52 5.59
C VAL A 109 -42.04 -7.24 4.77
N PHE A 110 -40.84 -6.72 4.53
CA PHE A 110 -40.64 -5.54 3.70
C PHE A 110 -40.76 -5.88 2.22
N SER A 111 -41.81 -5.42 1.57
CA SER A 111 -41.72 -5.09 0.16
C SER A 111 -40.94 -3.78 0.06
N LEU A 112 -39.73 -3.83 -0.47
CA LEU A 112 -38.82 -2.68 -0.57
C LEU A 112 -39.43 -1.59 -1.45
N LYS A 113 -40.20 -0.67 -0.86
CA LYS A 113 -40.26 0.69 -1.35
C LYS A 113 -39.03 1.42 -0.80
N GLU A 114 -38.17 1.86 -1.70
CA GLU A 114 -36.99 2.64 -1.43
C GLU A 114 -37.37 3.92 -0.64
N VAL A 115 -37.24 3.85 0.68
CA VAL A 115 -37.30 5.03 1.53
C VAL A 115 -35.89 5.59 1.59
N GLU A 116 -35.61 6.58 0.74
CA GLU A 116 -34.38 7.34 0.73
C GLU A 116 -34.28 8.19 2.00
N ILE A 117 -33.97 7.59 3.13
CA ILE A 117 -33.48 8.35 4.28
C ILE A 117 -32.05 8.77 3.90
N ARG A 118 -31.84 10.05 3.56
CA ARG A 118 -30.52 10.58 3.27
C ARG A 118 -29.73 10.64 4.58
N PRO A 119 -28.88 9.66 4.86
CA PRO A 119 -28.03 9.65 6.06
C PRO A 119 -27.05 10.81 5.97
N GLY A 120 -26.28 11.05 7.05
CA GLY A 120 -25.19 12.01 7.06
C GLY A 120 -24.16 11.76 5.94
N ARG A 121 -23.18 12.64 5.81
CA ARG A 121 -22.14 12.48 4.78
C ARG A 121 -21.33 11.18 4.90
N VAL A 122 -21.32 10.59 6.10
CA VAL A 122 -20.71 9.29 6.41
C VAL A 122 -21.72 8.50 7.26
N TRP A 123 -22.06 7.30 6.84
CA TRP A 123 -22.93 6.40 7.60
C TRP A 123 -22.47 4.94 7.47
N GLY A 124 -22.69 4.16 8.51
CA GLY A 124 -22.37 2.74 8.55
C GLY A 124 -23.63 1.86 8.50
N ARG A 125 -23.54 0.73 7.82
CA ARG A 125 -24.53 -0.34 7.86
C ARG A 125 -23.79 -1.67 7.91
N GLN A 126 -23.90 -2.39 9.02
CA GLN A 126 -23.14 -3.62 9.26
C GLN A 126 -21.62 -3.35 9.09
N ASP A 127 -20.93 -4.18 8.30
CA ASP A 127 -19.48 -4.03 8.00
C ASP A 127 -19.22 -3.06 6.83
N THR A 128 -20.16 -2.23 6.43
CA THR A 128 -20.01 -1.29 5.31
C THR A 128 -20.16 0.14 5.79
N ILE A 129 -19.19 0.97 5.48
CA ILE A 129 -19.19 2.41 5.69
C ILE A 129 -19.37 3.11 4.36
N ASN A 130 -20.34 3.99 4.28
CA ASN A 130 -20.68 4.73 3.06
C ASN A 130 -20.34 6.20 3.22
N TYR A 131 -19.78 6.78 2.16
CA TYR A 131 -19.47 8.21 2.03
C TYR A 131 -20.27 8.78 0.87
N ASP A 132 -21.05 9.83 1.12
CA ASP A 132 -21.72 10.61 0.06
C ASP A 132 -20.69 11.52 -0.62
N VAL A 133 -20.28 11.16 -1.83
CA VAL A 133 -19.25 11.88 -2.58
C VAL A 133 -19.63 13.35 -2.81
N THR A 134 -20.92 13.65 -2.95
CA THR A 134 -21.38 15.03 -3.23
C THR A 134 -21.03 16.01 -2.11
N ARG A 135 -20.91 15.51 -0.90
CA ARG A 135 -20.57 16.31 0.29
C ARG A 135 -19.08 16.51 0.54
N PHE A 136 -18.24 15.82 -0.24
CA PHE A 136 -16.78 15.94 -0.21
C PHE A 136 -16.23 16.55 -1.49
N LEU A 137 -17.08 16.63 -2.54
CA LEU A 137 -16.69 17.12 -3.86
C LEU A 137 -16.44 18.63 -3.80
N SER A 138 -15.33 19.05 -4.35
CA SER A 138 -15.02 20.45 -4.63
C SER A 138 -14.91 20.67 -6.17
N PRO A 139 -15.09 21.90 -6.67
CA PRO A 139 -15.01 22.19 -8.10
C PRO A 139 -13.69 21.81 -8.76
N LYS A 140 -12.61 21.73 -8.00
CA LYS A 140 -11.29 21.37 -8.51
C LYS A 140 -11.09 19.87 -8.69
N ASP A 141 -11.91 19.03 -8.04
CA ASP A 141 -11.73 17.58 -8.10
C ASP A 141 -12.00 17.08 -9.53
N GLN A 142 -11.00 16.50 -10.14
CA GLN A 142 -11.09 15.96 -11.49
C GLN A 142 -11.36 14.46 -11.48
N SER A 143 -10.68 13.74 -10.61
CA SER A 143 -10.76 12.29 -10.47
C SER A 143 -11.33 11.88 -9.12
N ILE A 144 -11.86 10.66 -9.03
CA ILE A 144 -12.33 10.13 -7.74
C ILE A 144 -11.21 10.04 -6.69
N LYS A 145 -9.95 9.91 -7.11
CA LYS A 145 -8.79 9.96 -6.22
C LYS A 145 -8.75 11.24 -5.40
N ASP A 146 -9.10 12.38 -5.99
CA ASP A 146 -9.09 13.69 -5.32
C ASP A 146 -10.09 13.72 -4.17
N VAL A 147 -11.26 13.12 -4.38
CA VAL A 147 -12.28 12.97 -3.33
C VAL A 147 -11.87 11.94 -2.29
N LEU A 148 -11.34 10.77 -2.70
CA LEU A 148 -10.91 9.73 -1.77
C LEU A 148 -9.89 10.24 -0.75
N ARG A 149 -8.99 11.14 -1.13
CA ARG A 149 -8.02 11.79 -0.21
C ARG A 149 -8.69 12.60 0.90
N LYS A 150 -9.89 13.12 0.65
CA LYS A 150 -10.66 13.93 1.60
C LYS A 150 -11.50 13.09 2.56
N LEU A 151 -11.73 11.80 2.25
CA LEU A 151 -12.58 10.93 3.06
C LEU A 151 -11.88 10.56 4.37
N PRO A 152 -12.54 10.72 5.54
CA PRO A 152 -11.98 10.33 6.83
C PRO A 152 -11.70 8.83 6.89
N GLY A 153 -10.56 8.46 7.48
CA GLY A 153 -10.10 7.07 7.57
C GLY A 153 -9.47 6.52 6.29
N ILE A 154 -9.63 7.16 5.14
CA ILE A 154 -8.96 6.78 3.89
C ILE A 154 -7.67 7.60 3.75
N ASP A 155 -6.59 6.91 3.40
CA ASP A 155 -5.31 7.50 3.03
C ASP A 155 -4.82 6.92 1.71
N ILE A 156 -4.13 7.74 0.92
CA ILE A 156 -3.54 7.35 -0.37
C ILE A 156 -2.07 7.75 -0.35
N ASP A 157 -1.20 6.78 -0.52
CA ASP A 157 0.24 7.01 -0.58
C ASP A 157 0.70 7.58 -1.95
N ASP A 158 1.99 7.89 -2.06
CA ASP A 158 2.59 8.45 -3.28
C ASP A 158 2.55 7.48 -4.47
N LEU A 159 2.47 6.18 -4.23
CA LEU A 159 2.32 5.15 -5.26
C LEU A 159 0.86 5.02 -5.74
N GLY A 160 -0.09 5.64 -5.05
CA GLY A 160 -1.52 5.55 -5.31
C GLY A 160 -2.20 4.40 -4.59
N LYS A 161 -1.54 3.76 -3.63
CA LYS A 161 -2.09 2.67 -2.83
C LYS A 161 -3.05 3.22 -1.79
N ILE A 162 -4.26 2.70 -1.81
CA ILE A 162 -5.34 3.14 -0.91
C ILE A 162 -5.35 2.27 0.33
N SER A 163 -5.45 2.90 1.48
CA SER A 163 -5.65 2.23 2.76
C SER A 163 -6.84 2.82 3.52
N TYR A 164 -7.47 1.99 4.34
CA TYR A 164 -8.51 2.40 5.27
C TYR A 164 -8.11 1.99 6.69
N ASN A 165 -8.07 2.94 7.60
CA ASN A 165 -7.55 2.73 8.97
C ASN A 165 -6.18 2.03 9.00
N GLY A 166 -5.27 2.45 8.13
CA GLY A 166 -3.94 1.87 8.02
C GLY A 166 -3.89 0.45 7.42
N LYS A 167 -5.04 -0.15 7.06
CA LYS A 167 -5.15 -1.42 6.34
C LYS A 167 -5.27 -1.14 4.85
N GLU A 168 -4.42 -1.76 4.07
CA GLU A 168 -4.48 -1.68 2.61
C GLU A 168 -5.76 -2.35 2.11
N ILE A 169 -6.40 -1.74 1.10
CA ILE A 169 -7.55 -2.37 0.46
C ILE A 169 -7.09 -3.59 -0.36
N ARG A 170 -7.86 -4.68 -0.25
CA ARG A 170 -7.60 -5.91 -1.01
C ARG A 170 -8.35 -5.95 -2.34
N ASN A 171 -9.51 -5.33 -2.40
CA ASN A 171 -10.34 -5.28 -3.61
C ASN A 171 -10.83 -3.87 -3.87
N PHE A 172 -10.89 -3.51 -5.14
CA PHE A 172 -11.45 -2.25 -5.61
C PHE A 172 -12.50 -2.51 -6.67
N TYR A 173 -13.74 -2.17 -6.35
CA TYR A 173 -14.88 -2.41 -7.21
C TYR A 173 -15.46 -1.11 -7.76
N VAL A 174 -16.02 -1.19 -8.96
CA VAL A 174 -16.95 -0.20 -9.48
C VAL A 174 -18.25 -0.93 -9.82
N GLU A 175 -19.37 -0.48 -9.26
CA GLU A 175 -20.67 -1.17 -9.36
C GLU A 175 -20.61 -2.66 -8.98
N GLY A 176 -19.72 -3.01 -8.03
CA GLY A 176 -19.54 -4.36 -7.53
C GLY A 176 -18.65 -5.28 -8.36
N LEU A 177 -18.03 -4.78 -9.43
CA LEU A 177 -17.12 -5.53 -10.31
C LEU A 177 -15.69 -4.97 -10.23
N ASP A 178 -14.69 -5.85 -10.22
CA ASP A 178 -13.27 -5.49 -10.26
C ASP A 178 -12.76 -5.60 -11.71
N LEU A 179 -12.75 -4.48 -12.43
CA LEU A 179 -12.30 -4.41 -13.83
C LEU A 179 -10.79 -4.65 -13.97
N THR A 180 -9.99 -4.11 -13.05
CA THR A 180 -8.54 -3.92 -13.25
C THR A 180 -7.67 -4.96 -12.55
N ASN A 181 -8.28 -5.86 -11.78
CA ASN A 181 -7.57 -6.93 -11.05
C ASN A 181 -6.39 -6.40 -10.23
N GLY A 182 -6.68 -5.43 -9.35
CA GLY A 182 -5.68 -4.81 -8.46
C GLY A 182 -4.90 -3.63 -9.05
N LYS A 183 -5.05 -3.30 -10.34
CA LYS A 183 -4.48 -2.09 -10.96
C LYS A 183 -5.43 -0.90 -10.86
N TYR A 184 -6.08 -0.73 -9.72
CA TYR A 184 -7.17 0.22 -9.52
C TYR A 184 -6.76 1.69 -9.65
N LYS A 185 -5.45 2.00 -9.66
CA LYS A 185 -4.95 3.35 -9.95
C LYS A 185 -5.43 3.86 -11.31
N GLN A 186 -5.56 2.96 -12.30
CA GLN A 186 -6.15 3.29 -13.60
C GLN A 186 -7.57 3.83 -13.50
N ILE A 187 -8.36 3.33 -12.56
CA ILE A 187 -9.74 3.81 -12.34
C ILE A 187 -9.75 5.02 -11.43
N SER A 188 -9.02 4.98 -10.31
CA SER A 188 -9.06 6.06 -9.33
C SER A 188 -8.54 7.39 -9.88
N GLU A 189 -7.60 7.39 -10.82
CA GLU A 189 -7.05 8.59 -11.46
C GLU A 189 -7.78 9.06 -12.72
N ASN A 190 -8.57 8.18 -13.37
CA ASN A 190 -9.22 8.50 -14.63
C ASN A 190 -10.75 8.57 -14.56
N LEU A 191 -11.38 7.96 -13.54
CA LEU A 191 -12.82 8.09 -13.32
C LEU A 191 -13.13 9.47 -12.74
N ARG A 192 -14.00 10.21 -13.41
CA ARG A 192 -14.44 11.54 -12.98
C ARG A 192 -15.04 11.52 -11.59
N ALA A 193 -14.71 12.50 -10.77
CA ALA A 193 -15.20 12.61 -9.40
C ALA A 193 -16.72 12.78 -9.33
N ASP A 194 -17.29 13.56 -10.25
CA ASP A 194 -18.74 13.85 -10.33
C ASP A 194 -19.58 12.66 -10.83
N ALA A 195 -18.94 11.64 -11.44
CA ALA A 195 -19.62 10.43 -11.85
C ALA A 195 -19.94 9.49 -10.67
N VAL A 196 -19.27 9.65 -9.53
CA VAL A 196 -19.45 8.78 -8.37
C VAL A 196 -20.45 9.40 -7.40
N GLN A 197 -21.44 8.62 -6.99
CA GLN A 197 -22.44 9.00 -5.98
C GLN A 197 -21.95 8.68 -4.57
N ASN A 198 -21.53 7.43 -4.35
CA ASN A 198 -21.11 6.93 -3.04
C ASN A 198 -19.84 6.13 -3.14
N VAL A 199 -19.00 6.26 -2.12
CA VAL A 199 -17.87 5.35 -1.84
C VAL A 199 -18.27 4.45 -0.68
N GLN A 200 -18.17 3.14 -0.89
CA GLN A 200 -18.46 2.13 0.11
C GLN A 200 -17.16 1.46 0.55
N VAL A 201 -16.84 1.51 1.83
CA VAL A 201 -15.74 0.75 2.43
C VAL A 201 -16.35 -0.45 3.12
N MET A 202 -16.02 -1.64 2.63
CA MET A 202 -16.50 -2.92 3.16
C MET A 202 -15.40 -3.53 4.03
N GLU A 203 -15.61 -3.56 5.33
CA GLU A 203 -14.71 -4.22 6.28
C GLU A 203 -15.03 -5.72 6.36
N ASN A 204 -14.04 -6.51 6.76
CA ASN A 204 -14.17 -7.97 6.85
C ASN A 204 -14.69 -8.62 5.56
N HIS A 205 -14.31 -8.04 4.42
CA HIS A 205 -14.83 -8.43 3.12
C HIS A 205 -14.35 -9.82 2.70
N GLN A 206 -15.29 -10.75 2.47
CA GLN A 206 -15.03 -12.07 1.91
C GLN A 206 -15.59 -12.12 0.49
N PRO A 207 -14.75 -11.99 -0.57
CA PRO A 207 -15.21 -11.97 -1.95
C PRO A 207 -15.77 -13.32 -2.43
N ILE A 208 -15.27 -14.43 -1.86
CA ILE A 208 -15.65 -15.79 -2.28
C ILE A 208 -16.91 -16.23 -1.56
N ARG A 209 -18.02 -16.37 -2.28
CA ARG A 209 -19.33 -16.67 -1.71
C ARG A 209 -19.37 -18.00 -0.95
N VAL A 210 -18.69 -19.03 -1.45
CA VAL A 210 -18.54 -20.33 -0.77
C VAL A 210 -17.95 -20.18 0.64
N LEU A 211 -17.11 -19.18 0.88
CA LEU A 211 -16.40 -18.96 2.12
C LEU A 211 -17.03 -17.91 3.05
N GLN A 212 -18.01 -17.12 2.60
CA GLN A 212 -18.56 -15.98 3.34
C GLN A 212 -19.05 -16.31 4.75
N ARG A 213 -19.68 -17.47 4.94
CA ARG A 213 -20.17 -17.92 6.26
C ARG A 213 -19.22 -18.89 6.98
N LYS A 214 -18.10 -19.24 6.35
CA LYS A 214 -17.18 -20.28 6.84
C LYS A 214 -15.88 -19.71 7.39
N ILE A 215 -15.35 -18.67 6.76
CA ILE A 215 -14.09 -18.03 7.14
C ILE A 215 -14.32 -16.54 7.31
N LYS A 216 -13.95 -16.01 8.46
CA LYS A 216 -13.86 -14.57 8.67
C LYS A 216 -12.53 -14.05 8.12
N THR A 217 -12.59 -12.93 7.42
CA THR A 217 -11.41 -12.18 6.97
C THR A 217 -11.35 -10.84 7.69
N GLU A 218 -10.21 -10.19 7.65
CA GLU A 218 -10.03 -8.80 8.07
C GLU A 218 -9.78 -7.88 6.86
N ASP A 219 -9.98 -8.40 5.67
CA ASP A 219 -9.73 -7.68 4.44
C ASP A 219 -10.71 -6.52 4.27
N VAL A 220 -10.23 -5.43 3.71
CA VAL A 220 -11.01 -4.25 3.40
C VAL A 220 -11.16 -4.16 1.89
N ALA A 221 -12.37 -3.89 1.43
CA ALA A 221 -12.63 -3.60 0.03
C ALA A 221 -13.29 -2.23 -0.12
N LEU A 222 -13.05 -1.60 -1.27
CA LEU A 222 -13.66 -0.34 -1.65
C LEU A 222 -14.55 -0.55 -2.87
N ASN A 223 -15.77 0.00 -2.84
CA ASN A 223 -16.68 -0.06 -3.97
C ASN A 223 -17.21 1.34 -4.31
N LEU A 224 -17.10 1.71 -5.57
CA LEU A 224 -17.63 2.95 -6.11
C LEU A 224 -19.02 2.72 -6.69
N LYS A 225 -19.99 3.51 -6.25
CA LYS A 225 -21.33 3.56 -6.82
C LYS A 225 -21.46 4.78 -7.70
N LEU A 226 -21.78 4.55 -8.97
CA LEU A 226 -21.97 5.63 -9.94
C LEU A 226 -23.36 6.25 -9.81
N ARG A 227 -23.46 7.51 -10.18
CA ARG A 227 -24.74 8.16 -10.40
C ARG A 227 -25.44 7.54 -11.61
N PRO A 228 -26.78 7.44 -11.61
CA PRO A 228 -27.52 6.79 -12.69
C PRO A 228 -27.20 7.31 -14.09
N GLU A 229 -26.99 8.64 -14.21
CA GLU A 229 -26.72 9.30 -15.48
C GLU A 229 -25.37 8.95 -16.12
N PHE A 230 -24.43 8.38 -15.33
CA PHE A 230 -23.10 7.97 -15.82
C PHE A 230 -22.98 6.47 -16.03
N ARG A 231 -24.00 5.69 -15.68
CA ARG A 231 -24.03 4.26 -15.95
C ARG A 231 -24.34 4.01 -17.42
N ASP A 232 -23.78 2.94 -17.95
CA ASP A 232 -24.00 2.46 -19.33
C ASP A 232 -23.59 3.44 -20.44
N ARG A 233 -22.88 4.51 -20.08
CA ARG A 233 -22.36 5.52 -21.01
C ARG A 233 -20.86 5.46 -21.10
N TRP A 234 -20.35 5.91 -22.25
CA TRP A 234 -18.92 6.14 -22.40
C TRP A 234 -18.55 7.49 -21.75
N LEU A 235 -17.57 7.45 -20.87
CA LEU A 235 -16.88 8.61 -20.32
C LEU A 235 -15.56 8.73 -21.07
N ILE A 236 -15.45 9.73 -21.92
CA ILE A 236 -14.27 9.91 -22.77
C ILE A 236 -13.61 11.23 -22.40
N ASN A 237 -12.30 11.18 -22.16
CA ASN A 237 -11.48 12.36 -21.99
C ASN A 237 -10.33 12.32 -22.99
N ALA A 238 -10.00 13.46 -23.55
CA ALA A 238 -8.82 13.65 -24.39
C ALA A 238 -8.08 14.90 -23.92
N GLU A 239 -6.75 14.80 -23.78
CA GLU A 239 -5.89 15.89 -23.33
C GLU A 239 -4.68 15.99 -24.24
N GLY A 240 -4.34 17.18 -24.68
CA GLY A 240 -3.11 17.52 -25.39
C GLY A 240 -2.47 18.76 -24.80
N GLY A 241 -1.15 18.73 -24.62
CA GLY A 241 -0.42 19.86 -24.07
C GLY A 241 0.92 20.06 -24.75
N LEU A 242 1.31 21.31 -24.90
CA LEU A 242 2.62 21.73 -25.41
C LEU A 242 3.25 22.72 -24.45
N GLY A 243 4.58 22.69 -24.37
CA GLY A 243 5.32 23.55 -23.47
C GLY A 243 6.70 23.92 -23.98
N ALA A 244 7.35 24.78 -23.23
CA ALA A 244 8.64 25.34 -23.59
C ALA A 244 9.58 25.35 -22.40
N SER A 245 10.89 25.42 -22.73
CA SER A 245 12.02 25.60 -21.80
C SER A 245 12.34 24.38 -20.92
N PRO A 246 12.57 23.20 -21.48
CA PRO A 246 12.75 22.81 -22.90
C PRO A 246 11.40 22.58 -23.61
N PHE A 247 11.44 22.06 -24.86
CA PHE A 247 10.22 21.61 -25.53
C PHE A 247 9.55 20.47 -24.76
N LEU A 248 8.31 20.70 -24.37
CA LEU A 248 7.49 19.74 -23.63
C LEU A 248 6.27 19.36 -24.45
N TRP A 249 5.85 18.11 -24.28
CA TRP A 249 4.59 17.63 -24.78
C TRP A 249 3.91 16.68 -23.79
N LYS A 250 2.58 16.68 -23.80
CA LYS A 250 1.74 15.78 -23.02
C LYS A 250 0.54 15.37 -23.87
N GLY A 251 0.19 14.10 -23.86
CA GLY A 251 -1.00 13.56 -24.50
C GLY A 251 -1.65 12.50 -23.62
N ALA A 252 -2.97 12.58 -23.46
CA ALA A 252 -3.73 11.53 -22.78
C ALA A 252 -5.07 11.35 -23.48
N ALA A 253 -5.54 10.11 -23.54
CA ALA A 253 -6.87 9.75 -24.00
C ALA A 253 -7.36 8.58 -23.15
N ASP A 254 -8.53 8.72 -22.58
CA ASP A 254 -9.17 7.65 -21.83
C ASP A 254 -10.65 7.52 -22.21
N ALA A 255 -11.11 6.28 -22.25
CA ALA A 255 -12.48 5.92 -22.51
C ALA A 255 -12.91 4.83 -21.52
N LEU A 256 -13.84 5.18 -20.65
CA LEU A 256 -14.38 4.28 -19.65
C LEU A 256 -15.87 4.03 -19.92
N GLN A 257 -16.29 2.79 -19.82
CA GLN A 257 -17.69 2.39 -19.84
C GLN A 257 -17.96 1.46 -18.67
N ILE A 258 -18.86 1.84 -17.80
CA ILE A 258 -19.21 1.07 -16.61
C ILE A 258 -20.69 0.69 -16.68
N SER A 259 -20.94 -0.60 -16.83
CA SER A 259 -22.26 -1.20 -16.82
C SER A 259 -22.32 -2.30 -15.75
N ARG A 260 -23.52 -2.79 -15.45
CA ARG A 260 -23.71 -3.91 -14.51
C ARG A 260 -23.30 -5.27 -15.12
N SER A 261 -23.29 -5.37 -16.44
CA SER A 261 -22.97 -6.61 -17.18
C SER A 261 -21.61 -6.57 -17.83
N SER A 262 -21.06 -5.38 -18.11
CA SER A 262 -19.75 -5.25 -18.73
C SER A 262 -19.07 -3.95 -18.35
N GLN A 263 -17.75 -3.98 -18.27
CA GLN A 263 -16.95 -2.77 -18.00
C GLN A 263 -15.76 -2.73 -18.95
N SER A 264 -15.39 -1.53 -19.36
CA SER A 264 -14.24 -1.28 -20.23
C SER A 264 -13.47 -0.07 -19.75
N ALA A 265 -12.15 -0.11 -19.89
CA ALA A 265 -11.27 1.05 -19.71
C ALA A 265 -10.12 0.96 -20.71
N TYR A 266 -10.04 1.92 -21.60
CA TYR A 266 -8.98 2.09 -22.59
C TYR A 266 -8.26 3.39 -22.27
N LEU A 267 -6.97 3.33 -22.05
CA LEU A 267 -6.17 4.44 -21.56
C LEU A 267 -4.90 4.57 -22.38
N TYR A 268 -4.61 5.75 -22.83
CA TYR A 268 -3.32 6.17 -23.38
C TYR A 268 -2.81 7.37 -22.62
N LYS A 269 -1.55 7.36 -22.22
CA LYS A 269 -0.85 8.53 -21.67
C LYS A 269 0.57 8.57 -22.20
N GLY A 270 0.98 9.72 -22.66
CA GLY A 270 2.36 9.96 -23.07
C GLY A 270 2.83 11.35 -22.68
N ASN A 271 4.10 11.49 -22.31
CA ASN A 271 4.66 12.79 -21.98
C ASN A 271 6.21 12.75 -21.94
N ASN A 272 6.80 13.96 -21.93
CA ASN A 272 8.18 14.20 -21.56
C ASN A 272 8.33 15.23 -20.43
N THR A 273 7.28 15.39 -19.61
CA THR A 273 7.19 16.40 -18.55
C THR A 273 7.70 15.91 -17.20
N GLY A 274 8.37 14.74 -17.12
CA GLY A 274 8.80 14.15 -15.87
C GLY A 274 7.71 13.36 -15.13
N GLN A 275 6.47 13.37 -15.62
CA GLN A 275 5.39 12.61 -15.02
C GLN A 275 5.57 11.11 -15.31
N ASP A 276 5.66 10.31 -14.25
CA ASP A 276 5.74 8.85 -14.33
C ASP A 276 4.36 8.22 -14.38
N VAL A 277 3.89 7.91 -15.59
CA VAL A 277 2.60 7.24 -15.80
C VAL A 277 2.68 5.72 -15.72
N SER A 278 3.87 5.14 -15.61
CA SER A 278 4.06 3.68 -15.51
C SER A 278 3.40 3.09 -14.27
N GLY A 279 3.36 3.85 -13.18
CA GLY A 279 2.76 3.44 -11.92
C GLY A 279 1.26 3.10 -11.99
N GLU A 280 0.54 3.54 -13.04
CA GLU A 280 -0.86 3.18 -13.24
C GLU A 280 -1.05 1.71 -13.64
N GLN A 281 -0.02 1.08 -14.19
CA GLN A 281 -0.07 -0.34 -14.56
C GLN A 281 0.43 -1.28 -13.45
N ASN A 282 0.88 -0.75 -12.31
CA ASN A 282 1.29 -1.54 -11.17
C ASN A 282 0.10 -2.18 -10.48
N THR A 283 0.26 -3.45 -10.10
CA THR A 283 -0.71 -4.13 -9.23
C THR A 283 -0.50 -3.63 -7.79
N LEU A 284 -1.50 -2.98 -7.23
CA LEU A 284 -1.46 -2.36 -5.90
C LEU A 284 -2.08 -3.23 -4.81
N THR A 285 -2.84 -4.26 -5.19
CA THR A 285 -3.40 -5.22 -4.26
C THR A 285 -2.79 -6.59 -4.53
N GLU A 286 -2.34 -7.26 -3.48
CA GLU A 286 -2.05 -8.68 -3.57
C GLU A 286 -3.37 -9.45 -3.69
N SER A 287 -3.43 -10.38 -4.63
CA SER A 287 -4.61 -11.24 -4.75
C SER A 287 -4.80 -12.02 -3.44
N PRO A 288 -5.97 -11.93 -2.78
CA PRO A 288 -6.24 -12.70 -1.56
C PRO A 288 -6.19 -14.22 -1.81
N GLU A 289 -6.00 -14.60 -3.03
CA GLU A 289 -6.11 -15.96 -3.52
C GLU A 289 -4.80 -16.73 -3.46
N SER A 290 -3.64 -16.08 -3.42
CA SER A 290 -2.38 -16.77 -3.23
C SER A 290 -2.13 -17.01 -1.74
N ARG A 291 -2.74 -18.05 -1.19
CA ARG A 291 -2.32 -18.61 0.11
C ARG A 291 -1.03 -19.42 0.01
N LEU A 292 -0.67 -19.76 -1.20
CA LEU A 292 0.58 -20.41 -1.53
C LEU A 292 1.69 -19.39 -1.35
N SER A 293 2.68 -19.70 -0.54
CA SER A 293 3.87 -18.87 -0.38
C SER A 293 4.75 -19.04 -1.61
N GLU A 294 4.39 -18.37 -2.69
CA GLU A 294 5.21 -18.33 -3.89
C GLU A 294 6.59 -17.72 -3.54
N PRO A 295 7.71 -18.37 -3.89
CA PRO A 295 9.01 -17.77 -3.74
C PRO A 295 9.11 -16.53 -4.62
N LYS A 296 9.90 -15.57 -4.17
CA LYS A 296 10.17 -14.41 -5.02
C LYS A 296 10.72 -14.85 -6.36
N VAL A 297 10.33 -14.15 -7.41
CA VAL A 297 10.88 -14.38 -8.73
C VAL A 297 12.38 -14.04 -8.68
N PRO A 298 13.27 -15.01 -8.94
CA PRO A 298 14.69 -14.78 -8.82
C PRO A 298 15.17 -13.81 -9.90
N GLN A 299 15.99 -12.84 -9.52
CA GLN A 299 16.54 -11.84 -10.43
C GLN A 299 17.99 -11.51 -10.06
N PHE A 300 18.83 -11.39 -11.07
CA PHE A 300 20.11 -10.71 -10.93
C PHE A 300 19.87 -9.20 -10.98
N LEU A 301 20.17 -8.51 -9.88
CA LEU A 301 20.04 -7.06 -9.80
C LEU A 301 21.26 -6.41 -10.45
N LEU A 302 21.11 -5.98 -11.70
CA LEU A 302 22.16 -5.30 -12.44
C LEU A 302 21.89 -3.81 -12.65
N GLN A 303 20.92 -3.23 -11.93
CA GLN A 303 20.53 -1.87 -12.23
C GLN A 303 20.85 -0.92 -11.11
N PRO A 304 21.45 0.22 -11.42
CA PRO A 304 21.46 1.35 -10.51
C PRO A 304 20.02 1.83 -10.33
N SER A 305 19.32 1.37 -9.28
CA SER A 305 18.06 1.98 -8.90
C SER A 305 18.38 3.33 -8.29
N PHE A 306 18.16 4.39 -9.05
CA PHE A 306 18.25 5.74 -8.56
C PHE A 306 16.88 6.22 -8.08
N SER A 307 16.84 6.78 -6.88
CA SER A 307 15.65 7.43 -6.35
C SER A 307 16.11 8.60 -5.47
N ALA A 308 15.86 9.82 -5.90
CA ALA A 308 16.03 11.01 -5.06
C ALA A 308 14.83 11.15 -4.10
N PRO A 309 15.02 11.69 -2.88
CA PRO A 309 13.92 11.98 -1.95
C PRO A 309 13.14 13.25 -2.36
N LEU A 310 12.85 13.36 -3.63
CA LEU A 310 12.09 14.42 -4.29
C LEU A 310 10.92 13.81 -5.06
N LYS A 311 9.91 14.63 -5.37
CA LYS A 311 8.88 14.24 -6.35
C LYS A 311 9.55 13.86 -7.67
N LYS A 312 9.12 12.75 -8.28
CA LYS A 312 9.73 12.26 -9.54
C LYS A 312 9.74 13.31 -10.64
N GLU A 313 8.69 14.10 -10.72
CA GLU A 313 8.55 15.18 -11.69
C GLU A 313 9.67 16.24 -11.62
N ARG A 314 10.41 16.30 -10.51
CA ARG A 314 11.52 17.24 -10.35
C ARG A 314 12.80 16.79 -11.04
N TRP A 315 13.04 15.47 -11.11
CA TRP A 315 14.33 14.93 -11.56
C TRP A 315 14.24 13.88 -12.66
N LEU A 316 13.03 13.48 -13.07
CA LEU A 316 12.85 12.48 -14.10
C LEU A 316 12.84 13.13 -15.49
N PHE A 317 13.85 12.87 -16.30
CA PHE A 317 13.92 13.25 -17.70
C PHE A 317 13.50 12.02 -18.52
N ASN A 318 12.24 11.98 -18.95
CA ASN A 318 11.65 10.83 -19.63
C ASN A 318 10.97 11.21 -20.95
N HIS A 319 10.77 10.21 -21.79
CA HIS A 319 9.83 10.18 -22.91
C HIS A 319 9.05 8.90 -22.77
N ILE A 320 7.86 8.99 -22.20
CA ILE A 320 7.06 7.83 -21.85
C ILE A 320 5.77 7.75 -22.65
N HIS A 321 5.42 6.52 -23.07
CA HIS A 321 4.13 6.15 -23.63
C HIS A 321 3.58 4.96 -22.85
N SER A 322 2.36 5.06 -22.38
CA SER A 322 1.64 4.00 -21.67
C SER A 322 0.30 3.75 -22.32
N LEU A 323 0.04 2.50 -22.68
CA LEU A 323 -1.22 2.02 -23.24
C LEU A 323 -1.80 0.96 -22.31
N SER A 324 -3.10 1.01 -22.03
CA SER A 324 -3.78 -0.08 -21.37
C SER A 324 -5.19 -0.29 -21.91
N ALA A 325 -5.60 -1.56 -21.99
CA ALA A 325 -6.92 -2.00 -22.41
C ALA A 325 -7.44 -3.01 -21.39
N ASN A 326 -8.55 -2.69 -20.76
CA ASN A 326 -9.17 -3.51 -19.74
C ASN A 326 -10.61 -3.79 -20.13
N ARG A 327 -11.01 -5.04 -20.10
CA ARG A 327 -12.38 -5.46 -20.41
C ARG A 327 -12.82 -6.54 -19.42
N LEU A 328 -14.03 -6.35 -18.91
CA LEU A 328 -14.72 -7.31 -18.07
C LEU A 328 -16.10 -7.58 -18.65
N TYR A 329 -16.44 -8.86 -18.81
CA TYR A 329 -17.75 -9.35 -19.21
C TYR A 329 -18.34 -10.20 -18.10
N LYS A 330 -19.54 -9.90 -17.68
CA LYS A 330 -20.35 -10.76 -16.84
C LYS A 330 -21.15 -11.70 -17.76
N LEU A 331 -20.65 -12.93 -17.92
CA LEU A 331 -21.25 -13.92 -18.82
C LEU A 331 -22.61 -14.42 -18.30
N ASN A 332 -22.75 -14.50 -16.98
CA ASN A 332 -24.01 -14.76 -16.27
C ASN A 332 -23.88 -14.20 -14.84
N GLU A 333 -24.86 -14.44 -13.97
CA GLU A 333 -24.87 -13.89 -12.60
C GLU A 333 -23.67 -14.26 -11.75
N ASN A 334 -23.04 -15.41 -12.02
CA ASN A 334 -21.95 -15.95 -11.23
C ASN A 334 -20.62 -15.98 -11.99
N THR A 335 -20.64 -15.83 -13.33
CA THR A 335 -19.44 -16.02 -14.15
C THR A 335 -19.02 -14.74 -14.83
N GLN A 336 -17.76 -14.42 -14.71
CA GLN A 336 -17.15 -13.25 -15.38
C GLN A 336 -15.86 -13.64 -16.10
N LEU A 337 -15.62 -12.98 -17.22
CA LEU A 337 -14.39 -13.03 -17.99
C LEU A 337 -13.74 -11.65 -17.93
N ARG A 338 -12.44 -11.61 -17.59
CA ARG A 338 -11.64 -10.39 -17.53
C ARG A 338 -10.42 -10.53 -18.42
N ILE A 339 -10.15 -9.47 -19.19
CA ILE A 339 -8.97 -9.35 -20.04
C ILE A 339 -8.36 -7.98 -19.79
N ASN A 340 -7.09 -7.97 -19.37
CA ASN A 340 -6.33 -6.75 -19.15
C ASN A 340 -5.02 -6.85 -19.94
N ALA A 341 -4.72 -5.86 -20.77
CA ALA A 341 -3.48 -5.74 -21.51
C ALA A 341 -2.86 -4.38 -21.27
N GLY A 342 -1.55 -4.31 -21.24
CA GLY A 342 -0.83 -3.06 -21.09
C GLY A 342 0.53 -3.09 -21.74
N TYR A 343 0.97 -1.92 -22.25
CA TYR A 343 2.30 -1.70 -22.79
C TYR A 343 2.83 -0.35 -22.34
N ILE A 344 4.10 -0.31 -21.97
CA ILE A 344 4.82 0.91 -21.61
C ILE A 344 6.12 0.93 -22.40
N HIS A 345 6.37 2.06 -23.03
CA HIS A 345 7.68 2.41 -23.61
C HIS A 345 8.19 3.65 -22.89
N ASP A 346 9.41 3.60 -22.35
CA ASP A 346 10.00 4.70 -21.62
C ASP A 346 11.49 4.86 -21.94
N LEU A 347 11.86 6.05 -22.38
CA LEU A 347 13.24 6.48 -22.58
C LEU A 347 13.56 7.50 -21.50
N ARG A 348 14.61 7.23 -20.72
CA ARG A 348 15.08 8.10 -19.62
C ARG A 348 16.52 8.50 -19.85
N THR A 349 16.81 9.75 -19.55
CA THR A 349 18.18 10.23 -19.39
C THR A 349 18.40 10.63 -17.93
N GLN A 350 19.58 10.33 -17.41
CA GLN A 350 19.89 10.61 -16.03
C GLN A 350 21.36 10.98 -15.88
N GLU A 351 21.59 12.16 -15.36
CA GLU A 351 22.93 12.63 -14.97
C GLU A 351 22.98 12.74 -13.46
N ARG A 352 23.93 12.08 -12.84
CA ARG A 352 24.10 12.04 -11.40
C ARG A 352 25.57 11.98 -11.01
N GLY A 353 25.85 12.43 -9.80
CA GLY A 353 27.08 12.10 -9.12
C GLY A 353 26.81 11.49 -7.75
N SER A 354 27.78 10.76 -7.25
CA SER A 354 27.70 10.19 -5.89
C SER A 354 29.07 10.09 -5.24
N GLU A 355 29.05 10.14 -3.92
CA GLU A 355 30.17 9.84 -3.05
C GLU A 355 29.70 8.76 -2.07
N THR A 356 30.39 7.62 -2.03
CA THR A 356 30.14 6.55 -1.08
C THR A 356 31.30 6.48 -0.09
N THR A 357 30.99 6.62 1.19
CA THR A 357 31.95 6.42 2.28
C THR A 357 31.68 5.09 2.94
N TYR A 358 32.65 4.19 2.88
CA TYR A 358 32.62 2.89 3.53
C TYR A 358 33.35 2.97 4.87
N TYR A 359 32.65 2.59 5.95
CA TYR A 359 33.21 2.57 7.29
C TYR A 359 33.80 1.19 7.59
N GLN A 360 35.12 1.13 7.74
CA GLN A 360 35.84 -0.06 8.20
C GLN A 360 36.22 0.09 9.69
N SER A 361 36.83 -0.94 10.28
CA SER A 361 37.20 -0.93 11.70
C SER A 361 38.22 0.16 12.05
N GLU A 362 39.16 0.46 11.15
CA GLU A 362 40.28 1.38 11.39
C GLU A 362 40.33 2.55 10.43
N ASP A 363 39.72 2.41 9.24
CA ASP A 363 39.78 3.38 8.16
C ASP A 363 38.42 3.67 7.52
N THR A 364 38.35 4.73 6.73
CA THR A 364 37.22 5.04 5.85
C THR A 364 37.70 5.10 4.41
N ILE A 365 36.91 4.49 3.50
CA ILE A 365 37.19 4.50 2.07
C ILE A 365 36.15 5.40 1.39
N HIS A 366 36.62 6.40 0.66
CA HIS A 366 35.78 7.31 -0.11
C HIS A 366 35.87 7.00 -1.59
N LEU A 367 34.75 6.75 -2.22
CA LEU A 367 34.63 6.48 -3.66
C LEU A 367 33.67 7.50 -4.28
N THR A 368 34.14 8.21 -5.29
CA THR A 368 33.33 9.17 -6.05
C THR A 368 32.96 8.60 -7.42
N GLU A 369 31.80 8.98 -7.92
CA GLU A 369 31.28 8.56 -9.20
C GLU A 369 30.46 9.68 -9.84
N GLN A 370 30.65 9.89 -11.13
CA GLN A 370 29.78 10.66 -11.98
C GLN A 370 29.29 9.76 -13.12
N SER A 371 28.00 9.79 -13.40
CA SER A 371 27.38 8.90 -14.40
C SER A 371 26.38 9.67 -15.23
N ASP A 372 26.51 9.54 -16.55
CA ASP A 372 25.50 9.92 -17.54
C ASP A 372 24.92 8.65 -18.16
N SER A 373 23.61 8.46 -17.99
CA SER A 373 22.93 7.23 -18.34
C SER A 373 21.74 7.46 -19.25
N ARG A 374 21.62 6.61 -20.28
CA ARG A 374 20.44 6.51 -21.13
C ARG A 374 19.80 5.14 -20.91
N ILE A 375 18.54 5.14 -20.53
CA ILE A 375 17.80 3.94 -20.15
C ILE A 375 16.58 3.84 -21.05
N ARG A 376 16.44 2.70 -21.72
CA ARG A 376 15.24 2.32 -22.46
C ARG A 376 14.56 1.16 -21.74
N SER A 377 13.27 1.27 -21.50
CA SER A 377 12.45 0.23 -20.90
C SER A 377 11.19 0.01 -21.72
N ASP A 378 10.98 -1.22 -22.16
CA ASP A 378 9.77 -1.70 -22.82
C ASP A 378 9.12 -2.74 -21.89
N GLN A 379 7.87 -2.53 -21.50
CA GLN A 379 7.13 -3.43 -20.61
C GLN A 379 5.80 -3.81 -21.27
N ALA A 380 5.51 -5.10 -21.30
CA ALA A 380 4.22 -5.61 -21.77
C ALA A 380 3.59 -6.50 -20.70
N ASN A 381 2.29 -6.42 -20.52
CA ASN A 381 1.56 -7.29 -19.62
C ASN A 381 0.22 -7.72 -20.23
N LEU A 382 -0.15 -8.97 -19.96
CA LEU A 382 -1.42 -9.54 -20.34
C LEU A 382 -1.96 -10.35 -19.17
N ASN A 383 -3.21 -10.13 -18.79
CA ASN A 383 -3.93 -10.92 -17.81
C ASN A 383 -5.26 -11.37 -18.39
N ILE A 384 -5.54 -12.66 -18.31
CA ILE A 384 -6.82 -13.26 -18.71
C ILE A 384 -7.32 -14.06 -17.51
N GLY A 385 -8.52 -13.73 -17.03
CA GLY A 385 -9.13 -14.38 -15.88
C GLY A 385 -10.56 -14.78 -16.14
N VAL A 386 -10.89 -16.02 -15.81
CA VAL A 386 -12.27 -16.52 -15.75
C VAL A 386 -12.57 -16.82 -14.30
N GLU A 387 -13.67 -16.28 -13.79
CA GLU A 387 -14.15 -16.50 -12.42
C GLU A 387 -15.61 -16.88 -12.42
N ASN A 388 -15.92 -18.00 -11.77
CA ASN A 388 -17.27 -18.38 -11.39
C ASN A 388 -17.38 -18.33 -9.86
N ASN A 389 -18.31 -17.53 -9.33
CA ASN A 389 -18.45 -17.30 -7.90
C ASN A 389 -19.91 -17.49 -7.47
N SER A 390 -20.31 -18.72 -7.22
CA SER A 390 -21.63 -19.07 -6.70
C SER A 390 -21.56 -19.44 -5.20
N GLN A 391 -22.68 -19.76 -4.57
CA GLN A 391 -22.70 -20.21 -3.18
C GLN A 391 -22.17 -21.63 -3.01
N GLU A 392 -22.31 -22.49 -4.02
CA GLU A 392 -21.91 -23.88 -3.99
C GLU A 392 -20.53 -24.13 -4.57
N ARG A 393 -20.16 -23.33 -5.56
CA ARG A 393 -18.92 -23.50 -6.31
C ARG A 393 -18.22 -22.18 -6.56
N TYR A 394 -16.92 -22.21 -6.39
CA TYR A 394 -16.01 -21.17 -6.83
C TYR A 394 -14.98 -21.75 -7.78
N LEU A 395 -14.76 -21.11 -8.91
CA LEU A 395 -13.67 -21.42 -9.84
C LEU A 395 -13.06 -20.11 -10.31
N LYS A 396 -11.77 -19.97 -10.15
CA LYS A 396 -11.01 -18.88 -10.78
C LYS A 396 -9.77 -19.45 -11.44
N ASN A 397 -9.61 -19.16 -12.71
CA ASN A 397 -8.37 -19.40 -13.43
C ASN A 397 -7.86 -18.07 -13.97
N GLN A 398 -6.63 -17.77 -13.67
CA GLN A 398 -5.97 -16.52 -14.07
C GLN A 398 -4.63 -16.82 -14.70
N PHE A 399 -4.52 -16.53 -15.98
CA PHE A 399 -3.26 -16.50 -16.71
C PHE A 399 -2.71 -15.07 -16.75
N SER A 400 -1.42 -14.93 -16.50
CA SER A 400 -0.69 -13.67 -16.63
C SER A 400 0.63 -13.86 -17.36
N ALA A 401 0.91 -12.96 -18.28
CA ALA A 401 2.20 -12.87 -18.98
C ALA A 401 2.74 -11.45 -18.79
N THR A 402 3.98 -11.34 -18.31
CA THR A 402 4.68 -10.05 -18.18
C THR A 402 6.04 -10.15 -18.82
N GLY A 403 6.35 -9.21 -19.69
CA GLY A 403 7.66 -9.02 -20.29
C GLY A 403 8.22 -7.65 -19.94
N ASN A 404 9.51 -7.61 -19.62
CA ASN A 404 10.23 -6.36 -19.38
C ASN A 404 11.58 -6.45 -20.11
N TRP A 405 11.80 -5.56 -21.04
CA TRP A 405 13.04 -5.44 -21.81
C TRP A 405 13.67 -4.11 -21.51
N GLN A 406 14.69 -4.13 -20.68
CA GLN A 406 15.41 -2.92 -20.33
C GLN A 406 16.81 -2.96 -20.85
N SER A 407 17.27 -1.84 -21.36
CA SER A 407 18.67 -1.61 -21.73
C SER A 407 19.14 -0.25 -21.21
N SER A 408 20.35 -0.20 -20.69
CA SER A 408 20.99 1.05 -20.28
C SER A 408 22.38 1.14 -20.86
N LEU A 409 22.76 2.36 -21.20
CA LEU A 409 24.12 2.75 -21.53
C LEU A 409 24.51 3.86 -20.56
N SER A 410 25.56 3.65 -19.79
CA SER A 410 26.07 4.61 -18.81
C SER A 410 27.51 4.90 -19.08
N HIS A 411 27.81 6.19 -19.24
CA HIS A 411 29.17 6.69 -19.26
C HIS A 411 29.55 7.06 -17.83
N ILE A 412 30.53 6.37 -17.27
CA ILE A 412 30.87 6.46 -15.85
C ILE A 412 32.29 6.96 -15.69
N THR A 413 32.47 8.01 -14.89
CA THR A 413 33.75 8.45 -14.41
C THR A 413 33.82 8.24 -12.92
N GLY A 414 34.70 7.35 -12.50
CA GLY A 414 34.96 7.06 -11.09
C GLY A 414 36.32 7.59 -10.65
N ASN A 415 36.46 7.90 -9.39
CA ASN A 415 37.73 8.22 -8.78
C ASN A 415 37.95 7.34 -7.55
N THR A 416 39.13 6.73 -7.51
CA THR A 416 39.57 5.93 -6.36
C THR A 416 40.93 6.42 -5.88
N ILE A 417 41.18 6.32 -4.59
CA ILE A 417 42.41 6.79 -3.99
C ILE A 417 43.65 6.10 -4.61
N SER A 418 43.53 4.84 -5.00
CA SER A 418 44.65 4.02 -5.47
C SER A 418 44.88 4.06 -6.99
N THR A 419 43.86 4.23 -7.81
CA THR A 419 43.95 4.11 -9.28
C THR A 419 43.72 5.44 -10.02
N GLY A 420 43.39 6.52 -9.29
CA GLY A 420 43.07 7.81 -9.89
C GLY A 420 41.72 7.81 -10.62
N ARG A 421 41.61 8.71 -11.61
CA ARG A 421 40.37 8.86 -12.40
C ARG A 421 40.29 7.78 -13.48
N THR A 422 39.22 6.99 -13.42
CA THR A 422 38.90 5.99 -14.44
C THR A 422 37.60 6.34 -15.15
N THR A 423 37.58 6.16 -16.47
CA THR A 423 36.35 6.35 -17.28
C THR A 423 36.06 5.07 -18.02
N LEU A 424 34.79 4.66 -18.02
CA LEU A 424 34.35 3.45 -18.69
C LEU A 424 32.91 3.55 -19.21
N ASP A 425 32.56 2.75 -20.18
CA ASP A 425 31.21 2.55 -20.67
C ASP A 425 30.62 1.27 -20.08
N GLN A 426 29.50 1.43 -19.38
CA GLN A 426 28.72 0.31 -18.88
C GLN A 426 27.44 0.15 -19.69
N ARG A 427 27.25 -1.03 -20.28
CA ARG A 427 26.01 -1.41 -20.96
C ARG A 427 25.36 -2.56 -20.21
N ILE A 428 24.09 -2.40 -19.86
CA ILE A 428 23.28 -3.44 -19.20
C ILE A 428 22.06 -3.74 -20.06
N LYS A 429 21.78 -5.03 -20.31
CA LYS A 429 20.53 -5.51 -20.90
C LYS A 429 19.92 -6.56 -19.99
N THR A 430 18.65 -6.38 -19.65
CA THR A 430 17.93 -7.29 -18.75
C THR A 430 16.56 -7.65 -19.29
N PRO A 431 16.49 -8.51 -20.34
CA PRO A 431 15.20 -9.07 -20.75
C PRO A 431 14.68 -10.02 -19.65
N ASN A 432 13.41 -9.85 -19.33
CA ASN A 432 12.70 -10.64 -18.33
C ASN A 432 11.33 -11.05 -18.88
N LEU A 433 11.01 -12.34 -18.80
CA LEU A 433 9.71 -12.90 -19.16
C LEU A 433 9.18 -13.70 -17.98
N ASN A 434 7.96 -13.43 -17.56
CA ASN A 434 7.27 -14.18 -16.52
C ASN A 434 5.88 -14.60 -17.03
N LEU A 435 5.65 -15.91 -17.10
CA LEU A 435 4.37 -16.53 -17.44
C LEU A 435 3.84 -17.21 -16.17
N ARG A 436 2.60 -16.93 -15.80
CA ARG A 436 2.00 -17.47 -14.59
C ARG A 436 0.56 -17.88 -14.85
N ASN A 437 0.19 -19.08 -14.40
CA ASN A 437 -1.19 -19.51 -14.35
C ASN A 437 -1.56 -19.88 -12.91
N ASN A 438 -2.68 -19.37 -12.42
CA ASN A 438 -3.19 -19.65 -11.08
C ASN A 438 -4.63 -20.14 -11.20
N LEU A 439 -4.83 -21.40 -10.85
CA LEU A 439 -6.15 -22.06 -10.78
C LEU A 439 -6.52 -22.24 -9.32
N ARG A 440 -7.74 -21.84 -8.97
CA ARG A 440 -8.34 -22.11 -7.67
C ARG A 440 -9.77 -22.57 -7.85
N SER A 441 -10.11 -23.69 -7.26
CA SER A 441 -11.47 -24.23 -7.31
C SER A 441 -11.92 -24.68 -5.93
N LEU A 442 -13.15 -24.30 -5.54
CA LEU A 442 -13.78 -24.71 -4.28
C LEU A 442 -15.15 -25.32 -4.58
N TRP A 443 -15.48 -26.36 -3.84
CA TRP A 443 -16.79 -27.00 -3.86
C TRP A 443 -17.34 -27.06 -2.44
N SER A 444 -18.56 -26.52 -2.24
CA SER A 444 -19.28 -26.61 -0.99
C SER A 444 -20.11 -27.89 -1.01
N LEU A 445 -19.72 -28.82 -0.17
CA LEU A 445 -20.52 -29.99 0.18
C LEU A 445 -21.13 -29.68 1.55
N ASP A 446 -22.34 -30.10 1.83
CA ASP A 446 -23.10 -29.78 3.05
C ASP A 446 -22.27 -29.29 4.27
N LYS A 447 -21.47 -30.22 4.85
CA LYS A 447 -20.63 -29.97 6.05
C LYS A 447 -19.18 -29.58 5.74
N TYR A 448 -18.77 -29.75 4.48
CA TYR A 448 -17.36 -29.65 4.08
C TYR A 448 -17.18 -28.70 2.90
N THR A 449 -16.00 -28.20 2.73
CA THR A 449 -15.58 -27.52 1.50
C THR A 449 -14.26 -28.12 1.06
N LEU A 450 -14.23 -28.55 -0.18
CA LEU A 450 -13.01 -29.00 -0.84
C LEU A 450 -12.41 -27.85 -1.61
N GLU A 451 -11.10 -27.75 -1.63
CA GLU A 451 -10.38 -26.72 -2.36
C GLU A 451 -9.18 -27.34 -3.08
N VAL A 452 -9.04 -27.03 -4.36
CA VAL A 452 -7.88 -27.35 -5.17
C VAL A 452 -7.25 -26.04 -5.62
N GLN A 453 -5.93 -25.93 -5.46
CA GLN A 453 -5.14 -24.83 -6.00
C GLN A 453 -3.99 -25.38 -6.84
N SER A 454 -3.71 -24.71 -7.97
CA SER A 454 -2.59 -25.04 -8.83
C SER A 454 -1.96 -23.74 -9.32
N LEU A 455 -0.69 -23.55 -9.04
CA LEU A 455 0.12 -22.46 -9.52
C LEU A 455 1.21 -23.00 -10.42
N LEU A 456 1.31 -22.46 -11.62
CA LEU A 456 2.40 -22.71 -12.56
C LEU A 456 3.05 -21.38 -12.90
N ARG A 457 4.37 -21.32 -12.80
CA ARG A 457 5.17 -20.15 -13.18
C ARG A 457 6.36 -20.58 -14.02
N TYR A 458 6.55 -19.92 -15.13
CA TYR A 458 7.80 -19.95 -15.89
C TYR A 458 8.41 -18.56 -15.88
N HIS A 459 9.66 -18.47 -15.48
CA HIS A 459 10.40 -17.22 -15.44
C HIS A 459 11.72 -17.38 -16.21
N SER A 460 12.06 -16.38 -17.02
CA SER A 460 13.34 -16.28 -17.70
C SER A 460 13.89 -14.86 -17.52
N ASN A 461 15.05 -14.76 -16.91
CA ASN A 461 15.79 -13.53 -16.70
C ASN A 461 17.18 -13.71 -17.29
N ALA A 462 17.50 -12.96 -18.32
CA ALA A 462 18.84 -12.87 -18.83
C ALA A 462 19.41 -11.48 -18.48
N ALA A 463 20.64 -11.43 -18.05
CA ALA A 463 21.34 -10.20 -17.76
C ALA A 463 22.68 -10.21 -18.49
N ASP A 464 22.89 -9.22 -19.35
CA ASP A 464 24.13 -9.01 -20.09
C ASP A 464 24.73 -7.68 -19.64
N LEU A 465 25.70 -7.74 -18.75
CA LEU A 465 26.53 -6.61 -18.35
C LEU A 465 27.77 -6.57 -19.26
N ARG A 466 28.07 -5.44 -19.85
CA ARG A 466 29.30 -5.19 -20.58
C ARG A 466 29.99 -3.97 -20.01
N LEU A 467 31.26 -4.15 -19.67
CA LEU A 467 32.16 -3.09 -19.19
C LEU A 467 33.18 -2.85 -20.32
N ASP A 468 33.10 -1.69 -20.94
CA ASP A 468 33.71 -1.42 -22.26
C ASP A 468 33.30 -2.50 -23.28
N ASN A 469 34.16 -3.45 -23.58
CA ASN A 469 33.84 -4.57 -24.48
C ASN A 469 33.84 -5.95 -23.80
N HIS A 470 34.05 -6.02 -22.48
CA HIS A 470 34.08 -7.28 -21.73
C HIS A 470 32.68 -7.70 -21.28
N PRO A 471 32.12 -8.81 -21.75
CA PRO A 471 30.80 -9.28 -21.41
C PRO A 471 30.80 -10.11 -20.10
N TYR A 472 29.79 -9.91 -19.27
CA TYR A 472 29.48 -10.68 -18.07
C TYR A 472 28.04 -11.22 -18.17
N PRO A 473 27.78 -12.23 -19.02
CA PRO A 473 26.41 -12.72 -19.22
C PRO A 473 25.97 -13.58 -18.05
N MET A 474 24.74 -13.37 -17.61
CA MET A 474 24.05 -14.19 -16.62
C MET A 474 22.70 -14.61 -17.17
N ASN A 475 22.32 -15.84 -16.96
CA ASN A 475 21.04 -16.37 -17.40
C ASN A 475 20.40 -17.22 -16.32
N LEU A 476 19.17 -16.90 -15.99
CA LEU A 476 18.36 -17.66 -15.06
C LEU A 476 17.05 -18.05 -15.74
N ARG A 477 16.76 -19.34 -15.73
CA ARG A 477 15.46 -19.89 -16.13
C ARG A 477 14.92 -20.69 -14.96
N ASP A 478 13.69 -20.44 -14.64
CA ASP A 478 13.03 -21.00 -13.48
C ASP A 478 11.63 -21.47 -13.86
N PHE A 479 11.30 -22.67 -13.49
CA PHE A 479 9.96 -23.23 -13.55
C PHE A 479 9.54 -23.60 -12.13
N TYR A 480 8.44 -23.04 -11.69
CA TYR A 480 7.87 -23.27 -10.37
C TYR A 480 6.43 -23.78 -10.49
N THR A 481 6.11 -24.81 -9.73
CA THR A 481 4.73 -25.30 -9.57
C THR A 481 4.41 -25.53 -8.10
N ASP A 482 3.19 -25.17 -7.69
CA ASP A 482 2.64 -25.49 -6.38
C ASP A 482 1.22 -25.99 -6.54
N ASN A 483 0.98 -27.24 -6.14
CA ASN A 483 -0.29 -27.89 -6.25
C ASN A 483 -0.76 -28.36 -4.87
N SER A 484 -1.96 -27.95 -4.48
CA SER A 484 -2.49 -28.29 -3.16
C SER A 484 -3.96 -28.70 -3.20
N PHE A 485 -4.29 -29.53 -2.25
CA PHE A 485 -5.64 -29.93 -1.92
C PHE A 485 -5.95 -29.57 -0.49
N SER A 486 -7.08 -28.92 -0.24
CA SER A 486 -7.52 -28.56 1.10
C SER A 486 -8.90 -29.12 1.40
N PHE A 487 -9.05 -29.56 2.62
CA PHE A 487 -10.31 -29.97 3.22
C PHE A 487 -10.67 -28.98 4.32
N LEU A 488 -11.84 -28.37 4.26
CA LEU A 488 -12.31 -27.41 5.24
C LEU A 488 -13.63 -27.89 5.85
N LYS A 489 -13.70 -27.87 7.18
CA LYS A 489 -14.89 -28.18 7.97
C LYS A 489 -15.17 -27.04 8.94
N LYS A 490 -16.44 -26.59 8.99
CA LYS A 490 -16.92 -25.68 10.02
C LYS A 490 -17.83 -26.44 10.98
N SER A 491 -17.55 -26.36 12.29
CA SER A 491 -18.34 -26.95 13.37
C SER A 491 -18.60 -25.86 14.41
N GLY A 492 -19.81 -25.29 14.39
CA GLY A 492 -20.15 -24.14 15.25
C GLY A 492 -19.20 -22.97 15.04
N SER A 493 -18.52 -22.56 16.11
CA SER A 493 -17.54 -21.48 16.10
C SER A 493 -16.17 -21.84 15.53
N LEU A 494 -15.87 -23.15 15.37
CA LEU A 494 -14.57 -23.63 14.93
C LEU A 494 -14.58 -23.96 13.43
N THR A 495 -13.67 -23.37 12.69
CA THR A 495 -13.33 -23.70 11.30
C THR A 495 -11.98 -24.40 11.28
N GLN A 496 -11.91 -25.56 10.71
CA GLN A 496 -10.71 -26.38 10.55
C GLN A 496 -10.40 -26.50 9.06
N ARG A 497 -9.14 -26.34 8.69
CA ARG A 497 -8.67 -26.58 7.34
C ARG A 497 -7.40 -27.42 7.41
N TYR A 498 -7.32 -28.40 6.54
CA TYR A 498 -6.15 -29.23 6.35
C TYR A 498 -5.74 -29.15 4.89
N THR A 499 -4.55 -28.65 4.62
CA THR A 499 -4.01 -28.49 3.27
C THR A 499 -2.82 -29.41 3.10
N VAL A 500 -2.85 -30.27 2.09
CA VAL A 500 -1.71 -31.06 1.64
C VAL A 500 -1.25 -30.51 0.31
N GLY A 501 0.04 -30.33 0.12
CA GLY A 501 0.53 -29.81 -1.14
C GLY A 501 1.95 -30.25 -1.44
N ILE A 502 2.29 -30.05 -2.71
CA ILE A 502 3.60 -30.29 -3.26
C ILE A 502 3.99 -29.09 -4.11
N ASN A 503 5.19 -28.56 -3.90
CA ASN A 503 5.77 -27.59 -4.81
C ASN A 503 7.13 -28.05 -5.31
N GLU A 504 7.43 -27.68 -6.53
CA GLU A 504 8.68 -27.97 -7.20
C GLU A 504 9.19 -26.70 -7.89
N GLU A 505 10.46 -26.42 -7.72
CA GLU A 505 11.16 -25.35 -8.40
C GLU A 505 12.37 -25.93 -9.14
N ILE A 506 12.39 -25.77 -10.46
CA ILE A 506 13.44 -26.28 -11.33
C ILE A 506 14.07 -25.09 -12.03
N SER A 507 15.34 -24.84 -11.71
CA SER A 507 16.11 -23.79 -12.35
C SER A 507 17.38 -24.37 -12.98
N ASN A 508 18.05 -23.57 -13.78
CA ASN A 508 19.38 -23.92 -14.29
C ASN A 508 20.49 -23.79 -13.23
N ILE A 509 20.15 -23.34 -12.01
CA ILE A 509 21.07 -23.28 -10.88
C ILE A 509 20.86 -24.50 -9.99
N GLU A 510 19.62 -24.79 -9.58
CA GLU A 510 19.30 -25.81 -8.59
C GLU A 510 17.85 -26.32 -8.78
N LYS A 511 17.56 -27.49 -8.21
CA LYS A 511 16.21 -28.07 -8.17
C LYS A 511 15.77 -28.29 -6.74
N SER A 512 14.57 -27.84 -6.40
CA SER A 512 13.98 -28.07 -5.09
C SER A 512 12.62 -28.75 -5.19
N LEU A 513 12.36 -29.60 -4.20
CA LEU A 513 11.06 -30.23 -3.99
C LEU A 513 10.63 -30.00 -2.56
N GLN A 514 9.38 -29.59 -2.37
CA GLN A 514 8.79 -29.45 -1.05
C GLN A 514 7.45 -30.17 -1.00
N THR A 515 7.21 -30.90 0.06
CA THR A 515 5.88 -31.40 0.42
C THR A 515 5.46 -30.76 1.73
N TYR A 516 4.17 -30.50 1.89
CA TYR A 516 3.70 -29.86 3.11
C TYR A 516 2.31 -30.34 3.53
N LEU A 517 2.09 -30.33 4.86
CA LEU A 517 0.81 -30.45 5.50
C LEU A 517 0.58 -29.20 6.36
N SER A 518 -0.48 -28.45 6.07
CA SER A 518 -0.83 -27.24 6.81
C SER A 518 -2.19 -27.41 7.50
N PRO A 519 -2.18 -27.69 8.81
CA PRO A 519 -3.38 -27.56 9.62
C PRO A 519 -3.61 -26.10 10.01
N ASP A 520 -4.82 -25.62 9.75
CA ASP A 520 -5.25 -24.27 10.09
C ASP A 520 -6.56 -24.35 10.89
N TYR A 521 -6.59 -23.66 12.02
CA TYR A 521 -7.73 -23.58 12.92
C TYR A 521 -8.15 -22.14 13.09
N GLN A 522 -9.44 -21.85 12.94
CA GLN A 522 -9.99 -20.53 13.24
C GLN A 522 -11.20 -20.71 14.15
N TRP A 523 -11.09 -20.21 15.39
CA TRP A 523 -12.20 -20.19 16.34
C TRP A 523 -12.75 -18.76 16.41
N ASN A 524 -14.06 -18.63 16.17
CA ASN A 524 -14.73 -17.34 16.07
C ASN A 524 -15.88 -17.26 17.05
N THR A 525 -15.87 -16.22 17.88
CA THR A 525 -17.01 -15.79 18.68
C THR A 525 -17.39 -14.36 18.30
N TYR A 526 -18.32 -13.79 18.98
CA TYR A 526 -18.69 -12.39 18.81
C TYR A 526 -17.50 -11.44 19.10
N LYS A 527 -16.76 -11.67 20.19
CA LYS A 527 -15.65 -10.82 20.64
C LYS A 527 -14.27 -11.33 20.20
N TRP A 528 -14.11 -12.63 20.00
CA TRP A 528 -12.80 -13.25 19.78
C TRP A 528 -12.71 -13.94 18.43
N THR A 529 -11.57 -13.78 17.79
CA THR A 529 -11.15 -14.62 16.69
C THR A 529 -9.74 -15.12 16.98
N LEU A 530 -9.57 -16.43 17.13
CA LEU A 530 -8.28 -17.10 17.29
C LEU A 530 -7.98 -17.82 15.99
N SER A 531 -6.80 -17.63 15.44
CA SER A 531 -6.31 -18.33 14.25
C SER A 531 -4.95 -18.95 14.56
N LEU A 532 -4.84 -20.25 14.40
CA LEU A 532 -3.61 -21.00 14.57
C LEU A 532 -3.32 -21.73 13.27
N SER A 533 -2.09 -21.60 12.78
CA SER A 533 -1.58 -22.35 11.63
C SER A 533 -0.22 -22.94 12.00
N ALA A 534 0.02 -24.20 11.64
CA ALA A 534 1.27 -24.90 11.94
C ALA A 534 1.72 -25.79 10.77
N PRO A 535 2.09 -25.19 9.62
CA PRO A 535 2.53 -25.95 8.46
C PRO A 535 3.80 -26.75 8.76
N LEU A 536 3.73 -28.04 8.52
CA LEU A 536 4.85 -28.97 8.50
C LEU A 536 5.33 -29.11 7.06
N ARG A 537 6.60 -28.87 6.80
CA ARG A 537 7.20 -28.90 5.46
C ARG A 537 8.44 -29.77 5.44
N TRP A 538 8.51 -30.67 4.50
CA TRP A 538 9.75 -31.29 4.07
C TRP A 538 10.26 -30.55 2.83
N THR A 539 11.53 -30.21 2.80
CA THR A 539 12.18 -29.51 1.69
C THR A 539 13.47 -30.24 1.34
N GLY A 540 13.63 -30.59 0.07
CA GLY A 540 14.83 -31.17 -0.49
C GLY A 540 15.39 -30.34 -1.63
N TYR A 541 16.73 -30.20 -1.69
CA TYR A 541 17.50 -29.60 -2.78
C TYR A 541 18.47 -30.65 -3.29
N THR A 542 18.42 -30.93 -4.60
CA THR A 542 19.14 -32.09 -5.16
C THR A 542 20.62 -31.83 -5.41
N GLY A 543 21.01 -30.69 -5.95
CA GLY A 543 22.39 -30.35 -6.30
C GLY A 543 23.28 -30.15 -5.07
N VAL A 544 22.78 -29.47 -4.06
CA VAL A 544 23.49 -29.24 -2.79
C VAL A 544 23.29 -30.35 -1.74
N GLY A 545 22.49 -31.38 -2.06
CA GLY A 545 22.24 -32.51 -1.15
C GLY A 545 21.55 -32.12 0.15
N PHE A 546 20.78 -31.05 0.20
CA PHE A 546 20.12 -30.57 1.40
C PHE A 546 18.73 -31.19 1.55
N SER A 547 18.41 -31.68 2.75
CA SER A 547 17.06 -32.16 3.08
C SER A 547 16.71 -31.82 4.53
N ARG A 548 15.49 -31.24 4.74
CA ARG A 548 15.06 -30.81 6.07
C ARG A 548 13.55 -30.75 6.25
N ILE A 549 13.12 -31.08 7.45
CA ILE A 549 11.76 -30.88 7.93
C ILE A 549 11.72 -29.60 8.76
N SER A 550 10.74 -28.74 8.52
CA SER A 550 10.52 -27.50 9.26
C SER A 550 9.04 -27.34 9.64
N VAL A 551 8.80 -26.68 10.77
CA VAL A 551 7.45 -26.28 11.22
C VAL A 551 7.44 -24.78 11.35
N ASN A 552 6.46 -24.13 10.71
CA ASN A 552 6.34 -22.67 10.64
C ASN A 552 5.04 -22.19 11.33
N PRO A 553 4.93 -22.27 12.68
CA PRO A 553 3.71 -21.93 13.39
C PRO A 553 3.42 -20.43 13.37
N SER A 554 2.15 -20.10 13.34
CA SER A 554 1.65 -18.73 13.51
C SER A 554 0.35 -18.73 14.32
N LEU A 555 0.24 -17.76 15.22
CA LEU A 555 -0.92 -17.51 16.06
C LEU A 555 -1.36 -16.07 15.86
N SER A 556 -2.67 -15.87 15.64
CA SER A 556 -3.29 -14.55 15.60
C SER A 556 -4.52 -14.56 16.51
N ILE A 557 -4.58 -13.58 17.40
CA ILE A 557 -5.69 -13.39 18.33
C ILE A 557 -6.27 -12.00 18.10
N ILE A 558 -7.55 -11.93 17.77
CA ILE A 558 -8.28 -10.68 17.58
C ILE A 558 -9.31 -10.58 18.70
N TYR A 559 -9.29 -9.46 19.41
CA TYR A 559 -10.26 -9.14 20.45
C TYR A 559 -11.02 -7.86 20.11
N LYS A 560 -12.34 -7.94 19.99
CA LYS A 560 -13.24 -6.81 19.79
C LYS A 560 -13.84 -6.43 21.16
N LEU A 561 -13.33 -5.38 21.77
CA LEU A 561 -13.84 -4.90 23.05
C LEU A 561 -15.27 -4.37 22.87
N ASN A 562 -15.47 -3.57 21.82
CA ASN A 562 -16.76 -3.03 21.38
C ASN A 562 -16.66 -2.64 19.88
N TYR A 563 -17.66 -1.94 19.35
CA TYR A 563 -17.66 -1.47 17.95
C TYR A 563 -16.52 -0.49 17.61
N ALA A 564 -15.97 0.21 18.62
CA ALA A 564 -14.94 1.22 18.43
C ALA A 564 -13.51 0.67 18.62
N TRP A 565 -13.31 -0.30 19.50
CA TRP A 565 -11.99 -0.79 19.86
C TRP A 565 -11.77 -2.24 19.44
N ARG A 566 -10.66 -2.47 18.75
CA ARG A 566 -10.18 -3.79 18.36
C ARG A 566 -8.69 -3.92 18.64
N PHE A 567 -8.28 -5.07 19.13
CA PHE A 567 -6.90 -5.42 19.39
C PHE A 567 -6.56 -6.72 18.65
N THR A 568 -5.35 -6.78 18.07
CA THR A 568 -4.84 -7.98 17.40
C THR A 568 -3.45 -8.26 17.94
N VAL A 569 -3.21 -9.49 18.34
CA VAL A 569 -1.87 -10.00 18.70
C VAL A 569 -1.49 -11.06 17.69
N HIS A 570 -0.30 -10.95 17.13
CA HIS A 570 0.23 -11.91 16.17
C HIS A 570 1.62 -12.38 16.62
N ALA A 571 1.85 -13.68 16.57
CA ALA A 571 3.14 -14.30 16.81
C ALA A 571 3.40 -15.34 15.73
N SER A 572 4.59 -15.35 15.14
CA SER A 572 4.96 -16.36 14.14
C SER A 572 6.44 -16.70 14.20
N TYR A 573 6.73 -17.95 13.86
CA TYR A 573 8.07 -18.45 13.58
C TYR A 573 8.10 -18.95 12.15
N LYS A 574 9.14 -18.56 11.40
CA LYS A 574 9.37 -19.00 10.02
C LYS A 574 10.80 -19.45 9.82
N GLU A 575 10.96 -20.62 9.25
CA GLU A 575 12.23 -21.07 8.68
C GLU A 575 12.10 -21.03 7.14
N ARG A 576 13.03 -20.39 6.49
CA ARG A 576 13.11 -20.24 5.03
C ARG A 576 14.50 -20.63 4.56
N TYR A 577 14.57 -21.05 3.33
CA TYR A 577 15.82 -21.35 2.63
C TYR A 577 16.05 -20.27 1.58
N GLY A 578 17.30 -20.19 1.07
CA GLY A 578 17.68 -19.14 0.14
C GLY A 578 16.93 -19.20 -1.19
N GLU A 579 16.89 -18.07 -1.87
CA GLU A 579 16.38 -17.97 -3.23
C GLU A 579 17.37 -18.64 -4.20
N MET A 580 16.93 -19.00 -5.41
CA MET A 580 17.79 -19.65 -6.42
C MET A 580 19.06 -18.84 -6.75
N THR A 581 18.98 -17.51 -6.74
CA THR A 581 20.14 -16.63 -6.93
C THR A 581 21.14 -16.69 -5.78
N ASP A 582 20.71 -17.03 -4.56
CA ASP A 582 21.61 -17.23 -3.43
C ASP A 582 22.47 -18.49 -3.57
N LEU A 583 22.00 -19.46 -4.36
CA LEU A 583 22.70 -20.73 -4.62
C LEU A 583 23.67 -20.63 -5.81
N TYR A 584 23.71 -19.47 -6.48
CA TYR A 584 24.70 -19.26 -7.54
C TYR A 584 26.11 -19.16 -6.94
N ASP A 585 26.95 -20.15 -7.26
CA ASP A 585 28.23 -20.40 -6.60
C ASP A 585 29.41 -19.60 -7.17
N ARG A 586 29.20 -18.92 -8.32
CA ARG A 586 30.23 -18.12 -8.96
C ARG A 586 30.11 -16.65 -8.62
N PRO A 587 31.25 -15.91 -8.52
CA PRO A 587 31.19 -14.46 -8.44
C PRO A 587 30.50 -13.88 -9.67
N TYR A 588 29.63 -12.89 -9.48
CA TYR A 588 29.00 -12.18 -10.57
C TYR A 588 28.99 -10.68 -10.33
N GLN A 589 29.19 -9.92 -11.39
CA GLN A 589 29.14 -8.46 -11.36
C GLN A 589 27.70 -7.96 -11.36
N THR A 590 27.39 -7.01 -10.49
CA THR A 590 26.11 -6.31 -10.48
C THR A 590 26.19 -4.97 -11.22
N ASP A 591 27.37 -4.36 -11.24
CA ASP A 591 27.73 -3.17 -12.00
C ASP A 591 29.25 -3.13 -12.18
N TYR A 592 29.79 -2.04 -12.71
CA TYR A 592 31.24 -1.91 -12.97
C TYR A 592 32.11 -2.03 -11.71
N ARG A 593 31.57 -1.72 -10.55
CA ARG A 593 32.27 -1.67 -9.28
C ARG A 593 31.92 -2.82 -8.35
N ASN A 594 30.64 -3.24 -8.35
CA ASN A 594 30.10 -4.15 -7.36
C ASN A 594 30.00 -5.58 -7.91
N SER A 595 30.44 -6.52 -7.10
CA SER A 595 30.31 -7.96 -7.35
C SER A 595 29.77 -8.69 -6.12
N VAL A 596 29.14 -9.84 -6.35
CA VAL A 596 28.59 -10.71 -5.30
C VAL A 596 29.14 -12.11 -5.46
N TRP A 597 29.52 -12.73 -4.37
CA TRP A 597 29.95 -14.11 -4.31
C TRP A 597 29.30 -14.83 -3.13
N ASN A 598 28.44 -15.79 -3.41
CA ASN A 598 27.72 -16.53 -2.38
C ASN A 598 28.52 -17.74 -1.81
N CYS A 599 29.69 -18.08 -2.40
CA CYS A 599 30.62 -19.13 -1.96
C CYS A 599 29.96 -20.52 -1.79
N GLY A 600 28.90 -20.83 -2.53
CA GLY A 600 28.20 -22.11 -2.45
C GLY A 600 27.55 -22.42 -1.09
N ILE A 601 27.39 -21.43 -0.22
CA ILE A 601 26.79 -21.61 1.11
C ILE A 601 25.28 -21.73 0.96
N PHE A 602 24.71 -22.86 1.37
CA PHE A 602 23.25 -23.05 1.41
C PHE A 602 22.62 -22.18 2.50
N PRO A 603 21.79 -21.18 2.16
CA PRO A 603 21.31 -20.25 3.14
C PRO A 603 20.09 -20.78 3.92
N VAL A 604 20.18 -20.72 5.24
CA VAL A 604 19.09 -21.01 6.16
C VAL A 604 18.77 -19.75 6.96
N TYR A 605 17.51 -19.36 6.89
CA TYR A 605 16.99 -18.16 7.53
C TYR A 605 15.86 -18.51 8.49
N ARG A 606 15.95 -18.05 9.74
CA ARG A 606 14.91 -18.20 10.75
C ARG A 606 14.47 -16.86 11.25
N GLN A 607 13.18 -16.69 11.44
CA GLN A 607 12.58 -15.45 11.90
C GLN A 607 11.51 -15.72 12.96
N GLN A 608 11.54 -14.94 14.02
CA GLN A 608 10.44 -14.77 14.96
C GLN A 608 9.87 -13.37 14.78
N LEU A 609 8.55 -13.29 14.69
CA LEU A 609 7.83 -12.04 14.57
C LEU A 609 6.73 -11.97 15.63
N TYR A 610 6.70 -10.89 16.38
CA TYR A 610 5.67 -10.57 17.36
C TYR A 610 5.09 -9.21 17.01
N SER A 611 3.77 -9.11 16.97
CA SER A 611 3.08 -7.86 16.65
C SER A 611 1.86 -7.68 17.54
N VAL A 612 1.67 -6.45 18.03
CA VAL A 612 0.47 -6.02 18.76
C VAL A 612 -0.10 -4.83 18.02
N TYR A 613 -1.34 -4.95 17.58
CA TYR A 613 -2.05 -3.92 16.84
C TYR A 613 -3.30 -3.52 17.61
N GLY A 614 -3.47 -2.22 17.82
CA GLY A 614 -4.65 -1.60 18.39
C GLY A 614 -5.31 -0.68 17.38
N GLU A 615 -6.63 -0.75 17.29
CA GLU A 615 -7.44 0.10 16.41
C GLU A 615 -8.58 0.73 17.22
N TYR A 616 -8.73 2.03 17.06
CA TYR A 616 -9.89 2.78 17.49
C TYR A 616 -10.58 3.43 16.31
N LYS A 617 -11.89 3.29 16.19
CA LYS A 617 -12.67 3.99 15.18
C LYS A 617 -13.96 4.56 15.77
N ASN A 618 -14.29 5.77 15.36
CA ASN A 618 -15.58 6.40 15.62
C ASN A 618 -16.02 7.12 14.37
N THR A 619 -16.88 6.47 13.58
CA THR A 619 -17.35 6.99 12.28
C THR A 619 -18.21 8.24 12.45
N ALA A 620 -19.04 8.31 13.52
CA ALA A 620 -19.88 9.47 13.78
C ALA A 620 -19.06 10.73 14.11
N ARG A 621 -17.90 10.55 14.76
CA ARG A 621 -16.96 11.64 15.07
C ARG A 621 -15.84 11.76 14.03
N GLU A 622 -15.87 10.95 12.97
CA GLU A 622 -14.82 10.89 11.92
C GLU A 622 -13.41 10.76 12.52
N PHE A 623 -13.25 9.97 13.58
CA PHE A 623 -11.99 9.80 14.28
C PHE A 623 -11.52 8.35 14.21
N PHE A 624 -10.29 8.17 13.71
CA PHE A 624 -9.66 6.89 13.46
C PHE A 624 -8.23 6.91 13.98
N ALA A 625 -7.83 5.90 14.72
CA ALA A 625 -6.47 5.79 15.25
C ALA A 625 -6.02 4.34 15.25
N THR A 626 -4.76 4.12 14.91
CA THR A 626 -4.13 2.79 14.98
C THR A 626 -2.74 2.88 15.58
N VAL A 627 -2.35 1.84 16.30
CA VAL A 627 -0.98 1.64 16.79
C VAL A 627 -0.57 0.21 16.50
N ASN A 628 0.59 0.02 15.90
CA ASN A 628 1.19 -1.28 15.65
C ASN A 628 2.59 -1.31 16.25
N LEU A 629 2.82 -2.25 17.16
CA LEU A 629 4.11 -2.56 17.77
C LEU A 629 4.59 -3.88 17.20
N THR A 630 5.77 -3.91 16.60
CA THR A 630 6.34 -5.11 16.01
C THR A 630 7.75 -5.33 16.54
N HIS A 631 8.06 -6.55 16.91
CA HIS A 631 9.39 -7.02 17.25
C HIS A 631 9.73 -8.22 16.38
N ASN A 632 10.90 -8.18 15.73
CA ASN A 632 11.44 -9.30 14.95
C ASN A 632 12.82 -9.70 15.46
N ARG A 633 13.08 -11.01 15.39
CA ARG A 633 14.40 -11.61 15.57
C ARG A 633 14.70 -12.51 14.38
N GLU A 634 15.94 -12.44 13.93
CA GLU A 634 16.37 -13.12 12.72
C GLU A 634 17.70 -13.81 12.97
N TRP A 635 17.83 -15.01 12.43
CA TRP A 635 19.05 -15.81 12.48
C TRP A 635 19.37 -16.31 11.08
N TYR A 636 20.63 -16.19 10.73
CA TYR A 636 21.21 -16.62 9.46
C TYR A 636 22.38 -17.55 9.74
N ASN A 637 22.60 -18.55 8.89
CA ASN A 637 23.79 -19.40 8.95
C ASN A 637 24.97 -18.82 8.14
N ARG A 638 24.83 -17.60 7.64
CA ARG A 638 25.86 -16.87 6.90
C ARG A 638 25.91 -15.41 7.32
N ILE A 639 27.09 -14.82 7.18
CA ILE A 639 27.29 -13.38 7.31
C ILE A 639 27.94 -12.86 6.03
N TYR A 640 27.68 -11.61 5.69
CA TYR A 640 28.33 -10.99 4.54
C TYR A 640 29.57 -10.23 4.99
N GLU A 641 30.65 -10.42 4.22
CA GLU A 641 31.86 -9.62 4.26
C GLU A 641 31.88 -8.68 3.07
N GLN A 642 32.20 -7.44 3.33
CA GLN A 642 32.45 -6.45 2.29
C GLN A 642 33.95 -6.26 2.16
N ARG A 643 34.49 -6.63 0.99
CA ARG A 643 35.91 -6.47 0.61
C ARG A 643 36.01 -5.35 -0.37
N ILE A 644 36.91 -4.43 -0.11
CA ILE A 644 37.14 -3.28 -0.97
C ILE A 644 38.59 -3.26 -1.36
N GLU A 645 38.87 -3.53 -2.63
CA GLU A 645 40.24 -3.59 -3.17
C GLU A 645 40.29 -2.85 -4.50
N ASN A 646 41.21 -1.92 -4.64
CA ASN A 646 41.42 -1.13 -5.87
C ASN A 646 40.11 -0.46 -6.38
N GLY A 647 39.23 -0.02 -5.47
CA GLY A 647 37.97 0.60 -5.83
C GLY A 647 36.87 -0.35 -6.28
N GLN A 648 37.14 -1.66 -6.33
CA GLN A 648 36.14 -2.70 -6.51
C GLN A 648 35.58 -3.12 -5.17
N VAL A 649 34.25 -3.32 -5.11
CA VAL A 649 33.53 -3.73 -3.89
C VAL A 649 32.97 -5.12 -4.12
N GLN A 650 33.50 -6.09 -3.38
CA GLN A 650 33.01 -7.45 -3.42
C GLN A 650 32.24 -7.78 -2.16
N ARG A 651 31.01 -8.24 -2.29
CA ARG A 651 30.20 -8.79 -1.21
C ARG A 651 30.31 -10.31 -1.21
N VAL A 652 30.96 -10.86 -0.16
CA VAL A 652 31.24 -12.29 -0.03
C VAL A 652 30.42 -12.88 1.10
N SER A 653 29.74 -14.01 0.86
CA SER A 653 29.06 -14.77 1.92
C SER A 653 30.08 -15.65 2.66
N LEU A 654 30.08 -15.63 3.99
CA LEU A 654 30.91 -16.49 4.84
C LEU A 654 30.01 -17.42 5.68
N PRO A 655 30.44 -18.69 5.94
CA PRO A 655 29.66 -19.68 6.69
C PRO A 655 29.70 -19.45 8.20
N LEU A 656 29.39 -18.25 8.62
CA LEU A 656 29.36 -17.82 10.01
C LEU A 656 27.93 -17.44 10.40
N SER A 657 27.49 -17.89 11.57
CA SER A 657 26.19 -17.54 12.09
C SER A 657 26.06 -16.02 12.28
N ASN A 658 24.92 -15.47 11.94
CA ASN A 658 24.58 -14.06 12.11
C ASN A 658 23.20 -13.94 12.74
N HIS A 659 22.95 -12.86 13.44
CA HIS A 659 21.65 -12.57 14.02
C HIS A 659 21.30 -11.09 13.86
N GLY A 660 20.01 -10.84 13.72
CA GLY A 660 19.46 -9.49 13.68
C GLY A 660 18.25 -9.36 14.60
N SER A 661 17.95 -8.15 15.00
CA SER A 661 16.70 -7.85 15.71
C SER A 661 16.19 -6.46 15.36
N GLY A 662 14.86 -6.29 15.41
CA GLY A 662 14.23 -5.02 15.11
C GLY A 662 13.02 -4.75 15.98
N TYR A 663 12.78 -3.47 16.26
CA TYR A 663 11.58 -2.94 16.87
C TYR A 663 10.99 -1.90 15.96
N THR A 664 9.70 -2.01 15.66
CA THR A 664 8.98 -1.03 14.86
C THR A 664 7.72 -0.60 15.61
N VAL A 665 7.55 0.70 15.74
CA VAL A 665 6.31 1.31 16.21
C VAL A 665 5.74 2.13 15.07
N LYS A 666 4.51 1.81 14.64
CA LYS A 666 3.79 2.57 13.62
C LYS A 666 2.45 3.01 14.20
N SER A 667 2.17 4.30 14.14
CA SER A 667 0.89 4.87 14.56
C SER A 667 0.30 5.70 13.42
N THR A 668 -1.01 5.59 13.23
CA THR A 668 -1.76 6.46 12.32
C THR A 668 -2.94 7.07 13.07
N LEU A 669 -3.24 8.32 12.73
CA LEU A 669 -4.37 9.05 13.26
C LEU A 669 -5.03 9.82 12.13
N SER A 670 -6.36 9.79 12.04
CA SER A 670 -7.12 10.58 11.07
C SER A 670 -8.35 11.16 11.76
N LYS A 671 -8.59 12.45 11.54
CA LYS A 671 -9.74 13.17 12.11
C LYS A 671 -10.35 14.10 11.06
N GLY A 672 -11.64 13.96 10.86
CA GLY A 672 -12.44 14.94 10.12
C GLY A 672 -13.15 15.90 11.07
N PHE A 673 -13.18 17.19 10.69
CA PHE A 673 -13.92 18.25 11.37
C PHE A 673 -14.92 18.83 10.37
N TYR A 674 -16.12 18.28 10.40
CA TYR A 674 -17.14 18.59 9.38
C TYR A 674 -17.43 20.08 9.26
N ASP A 675 -17.73 20.72 10.39
CA ASP A 675 -18.16 22.14 10.42
C ASP A 675 -17.07 23.10 9.93
N LEU A 676 -15.81 22.65 9.97
CA LEU A 676 -14.64 23.42 9.54
C LEU A 676 -14.18 23.08 8.12
N GLY A 677 -14.75 22.05 7.47
CA GLY A 677 -14.24 21.54 6.21
C GLY A 677 -12.80 21.03 6.30
N LEU A 678 -12.39 20.55 7.48
CA LEU A 678 -11.00 20.20 7.79
C LEU A 678 -10.85 18.69 7.96
N LYS A 679 -9.82 18.11 7.33
CA LYS A 679 -9.31 16.77 7.62
C LYS A 679 -7.86 16.87 8.05
N THR A 680 -7.53 16.22 9.16
CA THR A 680 -6.16 16.06 9.62
C THR A 680 -5.80 14.58 9.64
N SER A 681 -4.56 14.25 9.28
CA SER A 681 -4.01 12.92 9.44
C SER A 681 -2.56 13.00 9.90
N PHE A 682 -2.13 11.98 10.60
CA PHE A 682 -0.78 11.91 11.16
C PHE A 682 -0.29 10.46 11.11
N LEU A 683 0.92 10.27 10.61
CA LEU A 683 1.64 9.00 10.67
C LEU A 683 2.92 9.21 11.47
N ALA A 684 3.17 8.31 12.42
CA ALA A 684 4.44 8.20 13.14
C ALA A 684 5.02 6.81 12.95
N LEU A 685 6.29 6.73 12.61
CA LEU A 685 7.05 5.49 12.49
C LEU A 685 8.36 5.64 13.28
N LEU A 686 8.62 4.68 14.15
CA LEU A 686 9.92 4.49 14.80
C LEU A 686 10.41 3.09 14.44
N ASN A 687 11.62 3.00 13.89
CA ASN A 687 12.29 1.72 13.65
C ASN A 687 13.67 1.74 14.29
N ILE A 688 14.00 0.68 15.01
CA ILE A 688 15.33 0.43 15.58
C ILE A 688 15.73 -0.98 15.17
N SER A 689 16.78 -1.10 14.37
CA SER A 689 17.30 -2.39 13.92
C SER A 689 18.77 -2.58 14.32
N LYS A 690 19.12 -3.81 14.64
CA LYS A 690 20.47 -4.24 14.97
C LYS A 690 20.83 -5.43 14.10
N ALA A 691 22.02 -5.42 13.56
CA ALA A 691 22.59 -6.54 12.78
C ALA A 691 24.11 -6.48 12.83
N GLU A 692 24.76 -7.48 12.21
CA GLU A 692 26.21 -7.58 12.13
C GLU A 692 26.65 -7.78 10.68
N GLN A 693 27.83 -7.30 10.36
CA GLN A 693 28.49 -7.48 9.07
C GLN A 693 30.00 -7.61 9.29
N ILE A 694 30.70 -8.24 8.37
CA ILE A 694 32.17 -8.26 8.39
C ILE A 694 32.68 -7.20 7.43
N SER A 695 33.63 -6.39 7.90
CA SER A 695 34.37 -5.42 7.10
C SER A 695 35.81 -5.41 7.54
N GLY A 696 36.76 -5.49 6.59
CA GLY A 696 38.17 -5.59 6.91
C GLY A 696 38.55 -6.82 7.77
N GLY A 697 37.85 -7.95 7.60
CA GLY A 697 38.07 -9.17 8.39
C GLY A 697 37.51 -9.13 9.81
N GLN A 698 36.95 -8.01 10.25
CA GLN A 698 36.39 -7.87 11.60
C GLN A 698 34.88 -7.86 11.59
N ARG A 699 34.28 -8.50 12.61
CA ARG A 699 32.83 -8.50 12.81
C ARG A 699 32.41 -7.18 13.47
N LEU A 700 31.62 -6.38 12.74
CA LEU A 700 31.13 -5.08 13.16
C LEU A 700 29.61 -5.14 13.39
N PRO A 701 29.17 -5.03 14.66
CA PRO A 701 27.75 -4.81 14.93
C PRO A 701 27.36 -3.40 14.55
N TYR A 702 26.18 -3.22 14.00
CA TYR A 702 25.62 -1.91 13.72
C TYR A 702 24.19 -1.80 14.21
N GLN A 703 23.82 -0.59 14.58
CA GLN A 703 22.45 -0.24 14.96
C GLN A 703 21.98 0.93 14.13
N TYR A 704 20.85 0.76 13.46
CA TYR A 704 20.18 1.82 12.71
C TYR A 704 18.92 2.26 13.45
N ARG A 705 18.67 3.57 13.49
CA ARG A 705 17.46 4.18 14.05
C ARG A 705 16.84 5.09 13.02
N LEU A 706 15.56 4.92 12.78
CA LEU A 706 14.76 5.75 11.89
C LEU A 706 13.51 6.22 12.64
N MET A 707 13.29 7.53 12.66
CA MET A 707 12.02 8.13 13.04
C MET A 707 11.44 8.85 11.81
N ARG A 708 10.15 8.68 11.58
CA ARG A 708 9.41 9.38 10.52
C ARG A 708 8.10 9.90 11.08
N LEU A 709 7.82 11.18 10.84
CA LEU A 709 6.58 11.84 11.23
C LEU A 709 5.97 12.52 10.01
N GLU A 710 4.71 12.24 9.72
CA GLU A 710 3.98 12.79 8.57
C GLU A 710 2.64 13.40 9.00
N PRO A 711 2.59 14.64 9.47
CA PRO A 711 1.33 15.36 9.59
C PRO A 711 0.84 15.83 8.21
N LYS A 712 -0.46 15.68 7.97
CA LYS A 712 -1.16 16.14 6.78
C LYS A 712 -2.43 16.89 7.19
N VAL A 713 -2.73 17.97 6.50
CA VAL A 713 -3.92 18.79 6.69
C VAL A 713 -4.53 19.08 5.32
N ILE A 714 -5.82 18.82 5.16
CA ILE A 714 -6.61 19.27 4.02
C ILE A 714 -7.73 20.14 4.58
N TRP A 715 -7.82 21.38 4.12
CA TRP A 715 -8.76 22.36 4.61
C TRP A 715 -9.52 23.04 3.46
N THR A 716 -10.82 22.89 3.47
CA THR A 716 -11.76 23.48 2.50
C THR A 716 -12.79 24.29 3.29
N PRO A 717 -12.42 25.51 3.76
CA PRO A 717 -13.27 26.32 4.63
C PRO A 717 -14.55 26.79 3.93
N ASN A 718 -14.50 26.93 2.61
CA ASN A 718 -15.62 27.31 1.77
C ASN A 718 -15.39 26.84 0.33
N ARG A 719 -16.36 27.11 -0.57
CA ARG A 719 -16.29 26.71 -1.98
C ARG A 719 -15.19 27.41 -2.81
N HIS A 720 -14.57 28.45 -2.28
CA HIS A 720 -13.55 29.24 -2.99
C HIS A 720 -12.12 28.87 -2.60
N TRP A 721 -11.89 28.34 -1.40
CA TRP A 721 -10.56 28.04 -0.90
C TRP A 721 -10.39 26.55 -0.61
N GLU A 722 -9.30 26.00 -1.09
CA GLU A 722 -8.81 24.71 -0.64
C GLU A 722 -7.30 24.79 -0.41
N THR A 723 -6.88 24.31 0.76
CA THR A 723 -5.50 24.31 1.17
C THR A 723 -5.11 22.91 1.60
N SER A 724 -3.94 22.45 1.18
CA SER A 724 -3.34 21.25 1.74
C SER A 724 -1.94 21.55 2.24
N TYR A 725 -1.62 21.01 3.40
CA TYR A 725 -0.27 21.01 3.98
C TYR A 725 0.12 19.58 4.34
N GLN A 726 1.31 19.19 3.91
CA GLN A 726 1.90 17.91 4.26
C GLN A 726 3.37 18.13 4.60
N THR A 727 3.84 17.48 5.67
CA THR A 727 5.28 17.41 5.94
C THR A 727 5.70 15.97 6.18
N ASP A 728 6.93 15.63 5.79
CA ASP A 728 7.59 14.34 6.06
C ASP A 728 8.92 14.67 6.76
N ILE A 729 8.97 14.38 8.05
CA ILE A 729 10.15 14.60 8.90
C ILE A 729 10.79 13.25 9.13
N ARG A 730 12.02 13.08 8.68
CA ARG A 730 12.82 11.86 8.89
C ARG A 730 14.08 12.20 9.68
N TYR A 731 14.32 11.38 10.67
CA TYR A 731 15.54 11.38 11.46
C TYR A 731 16.17 10.01 11.34
N GLY A 732 17.37 9.95 10.79
CA GLY A 732 18.15 8.72 10.63
C GLY A 732 19.47 8.81 11.38
N GLY A 733 19.83 7.78 12.13
CA GLY A 733 21.11 7.69 12.81
C GLY A 733 21.65 6.26 12.82
N SER A 734 22.96 6.10 12.71
CA SER A 734 23.64 4.81 12.75
C SER A 734 24.73 4.80 13.81
N LYS A 735 24.90 3.63 14.46
CA LYS A 735 26.04 3.35 15.35
C LYS A 735 26.72 2.11 14.82
N ILE A 736 28.03 2.16 14.61
CA ILE A 736 28.88 1.08 14.12
C ILE A 736 29.88 0.72 15.21
N GLY A 737 29.95 -0.57 15.58
CA GLY A 737 30.75 -1.03 16.70
C GLY A 737 30.32 -0.39 18.02
N GLU A 738 31.23 -0.30 18.97
CA GLU A 738 30.94 0.34 20.26
C GLU A 738 31.22 1.84 20.27
N ARG A 739 32.14 2.31 19.44
CA ARG A 739 32.70 3.67 19.52
C ARG A 739 32.20 4.63 18.44
N THR A 740 31.99 4.16 17.20
CA THR A 740 31.66 5.04 16.08
C THR A 740 30.15 5.31 16.03
N ARG A 741 29.75 6.55 16.36
CA ARG A 741 28.39 7.02 16.21
C ARG A 741 28.36 8.04 15.07
N LEU A 742 27.68 7.67 13.99
CA LEU A 742 27.49 8.59 12.88
C LEU A 742 26.53 9.72 13.29
N ALA A 743 26.78 10.92 12.81
CA ALA A 743 25.91 12.05 13.02
C ALA A 743 24.48 11.74 12.54
N PRO A 744 23.46 12.08 13.31
CA PRO A 744 22.10 11.91 12.85
C PRO A 744 21.81 12.86 11.69
N LEU A 745 21.12 12.35 10.67
CA LEU A 745 20.65 13.12 9.52
C LEU A 745 19.18 13.48 9.67
N TRP A 746 18.87 14.74 9.53
CA TRP A 746 17.50 15.23 9.43
C TRP A 746 17.15 15.48 7.96
N ASN A 747 16.01 14.95 7.55
CA ASN A 747 15.41 15.20 6.25
C ASN A 747 14.00 15.68 6.47
N VAL A 748 13.69 16.89 6.06
CA VAL A 748 12.37 17.50 6.23
C VAL A 748 11.86 17.93 4.87
N THR A 749 10.72 17.36 4.49
CA THR A 749 10.00 17.77 3.28
C THR A 749 8.71 18.44 3.71
N GLN A 750 8.47 19.66 3.27
CA GLN A 750 7.22 20.39 3.50
C GLN A 750 6.58 20.71 2.17
N GLN A 751 5.29 20.49 2.06
CA GLN A 751 4.52 20.76 0.85
C GLN A 751 3.26 21.54 1.22
N VAL A 752 3.08 22.68 0.61
CA VAL A 752 1.91 23.53 0.73
C VAL A 752 1.27 23.68 -0.63
N GLN A 753 -0.01 23.44 -0.72
CA GLN A 753 -0.80 23.77 -1.92
C GLN A 753 -1.95 24.68 -1.51
N LEU A 754 -2.04 25.82 -2.16
CA LEU A 754 -3.12 26.79 -2.02
C LEU A 754 -3.89 26.83 -3.32
N SER A 755 -5.19 26.66 -3.29
CA SER A 755 -6.05 26.78 -4.47
C SER A 755 -7.16 27.79 -4.18
N TYR A 756 -7.32 28.76 -5.09
CA TYR A 756 -8.42 29.71 -5.09
C TYR A 756 -9.31 29.47 -6.31
N ILE A 757 -10.58 29.25 -6.04
CA ILE A 757 -11.58 28.84 -7.03
C ILE A 757 -12.58 29.97 -7.20
N PHE A 758 -12.58 30.60 -8.38
CA PHE A 758 -13.56 31.61 -8.79
C PHE A 758 -14.11 31.24 -10.18
N SER A 759 -15.10 30.38 -10.17
CA SER A 759 -15.66 29.81 -11.40
C SER A 759 -15.83 30.86 -12.51
N PRO A 760 -15.35 30.61 -13.74
CA PRO A 760 -14.85 29.33 -14.28
C PRO A 760 -13.35 29.09 -14.11
N ILE A 761 -12.64 29.90 -13.33
CA ILE A 761 -11.19 29.86 -13.18
C ILE A 761 -10.81 29.29 -11.81
N GLU A 762 -9.72 28.55 -11.77
CA GLU A 762 -9.02 28.10 -10.57
C GLU A 762 -7.55 28.46 -10.69
N ALA A 763 -6.99 29.10 -9.67
CA ALA A 763 -5.56 29.35 -9.54
C ALA A 763 -4.99 28.53 -8.38
N SER A 764 -3.89 27.85 -8.62
CA SER A 764 -3.21 27.03 -7.61
C SER A 764 -1.73 27.36 -7.53
N LEU A 765 -1.23 27.52 -6.31
CA LEU A 765 0.17 27.67 -5.98
C LEU A 765 0.60 26.47 -5.15
N SER A 766 1.65 25.77 -5.57
CA SER A 766 2.30 24.71 -4.80
C SER A 766 3.72 25.12 -4.43
N VAL A 767 4.06 24.99 -3.16
CA VAL A 767 5.41 25.25 -2.66
C VAL A 767 5.92 24.01 -1.96
N ASP A 768 7.05 23.49 -2.43
CA ASP A 768 7.76 22.38 -1.83
C ASP A 768 9.08 22.88 -1.23
N HIS A 769 9.29 22.67 0.05
CA HIS A 769 10.55 22.92 0.75
C HIS A 769 11.18 21.60 1.16
N TYR A 770 12.44 21.42 0.84
CA TYR A 770 13.26 20.27 1.19
C TYR A 770 14.47 20.74 1.98
N HIS A 771 14.62 20.22 3.19
CA HIS A 771 15.81 20.36 4.01
C HIS A 771 16.44 18.98 4.20
N ASN A 772 17.73 18.83 3.87
CA ASN A 772 18.45 17.58 4.04
C ASN A 772 19.83 17.85 4.62
N ASP A 773 20.16 17.17 5.70
CA ASP A 773 21.53 17.12 6.18
C ASP A 773 22.37 16.25 5.25
N VAL A 774 23.51 16.76 4.84
CA VAL A 774 24.50 16.04 4.03
C VAL A 774 25.54 15.38 4.95
N ASN A 775 25.98 16.11 5.96
CA ASN A 775 26.85 15.66 7.05
C ASN A 775 26.58 16.51 8.31
N GLU A 776 27.47 16.46 9.32
CA GLU A 776 27.32 17.22 10.58
C GLU A 776 27.27 18.74 10.38
N ASP A 777 28.02 19.25 9.41
CA ASP A 777 28.24 20.68 9.20
C ASP A 777 27.50 21.24 7.98
N GLN A 778 26.99 20.38 7.12
CA GLN A 778 26.42 20.80 5.83
C GLN A 778 24.98 20.30 5.68
N SER A 779 24.12 21.20 5.30
CA SER A 779 22.74 20.90 4.90
C SER A 779 22.40 21.54 3.55
N VAL A 780 21.48 20.94 2.83
CA VAL A 780 20.94 21.45 1.58
C VAL A 780 19.51 21.87 1.79
N ASN A 781 19.23 23.13 1.47
CA ASN A 781 17.88 23.66 1.45
C ASN A 781 17.46 23.95 0.00
N ALA A 782 16.33 23.39 -0.42
CA ALA A 782 15.76 23.61 -1.73
C ALA A 782 14.29 23.98 -1.63
N VAL A 783 13.93 25.08 -2.28
CA VAL A 783 12.54 25.51 -2.41
C VAL A 783 12.16 25.45 -3.88
N PHE A 784 11.03 24.81 -4.15
CA PHE A 784 10.40 24.76 -5.46
C PHE A 784 9.02 25.41 -5.36
N ALA A 785 8.66 26.20 -6.34
CA ALA A 785 7.32 26.75 -6.45
C ALA A 785 6.78 26.45 -7.84
N ASP A 786 5.51 26.05 -7.89
CA ASP A 786 4.76 25.80 -9.11
C ASP A 786 3.48 26.60 -9.06
N PHE A 787 3.10 27.16 -10.18
CA PHE A 787 1.84 27.90 -10.34
C PHE A 787 1.04 27.32 -11.48
N SER A 788 -0.26 27.16 -11.29
CA SER A 788 -1.16 26.71 -12.34
C SER A 788 -2.47 27.48 -12.33
N VAL A 789 -2.98 27.70 -13.53
CA VAL A 789 -4.30 28.27 -13.76
C VAL A 789 -5.11 27.29 -14.60
N LEU A 790 -6.27 26.92 -14.11
CA LEU A 790 -7.23 26.08 -14.81
C LEU A 790 -8.48 26.88 -15.12
N TRP A 791 -8.86 26.89 -16.39
CA TRP A 791 -10.13 27.43 -16.86
C TRP A 791 -11.06 26.28 -17.29
N LYS A 792 -12.31 26.30 -16.81
CA LYS A 792 -13.33 25.29 -17.12
C LYS A 792 -14.55 25.94 -17.76
N SER A 793 -14.94 25.46 -18.94
CA SER A 793 -16.17 25.90 -19.59
C SER A 793 -16.84 24.73 -20.30
N GLY A 794 -17.98 24.31 -19.80
CA GLY A 794 -18.68 23.14 -20.32
C GLY A 794 -17.80 21.90 -20.33
N ARG A 795 -17.52 21.37 -21.52
CA ARG A 795 -16.67 20.16 -21.74
C ARG A 795 -15.19 20.47 -21.90
N TRP A 796 -14.80 21.71 -21.92
CA TRP A 796 -13.44 22.16 -22.15
C TRP A 796 -12.75 22.57 -20.86
N GLN A 797 -11.50 22.17 -20.73
CA GLN A 797 -10.62 22.62 -19.67
C GLN A 797 -9.28 23.04 -20.30
N ILE A 798 -8.79 24.21 -19.94
CA ILE A 798 -7.46 24.69 -20.33
C ILE A 798 -6.64 24.89 -19.07
N THR A 799 -5.48 24.24 -18.99
CA THR A 799 -4.57 24.36 -17.87
C THR A 799 -3.25 24.97 -18.34
N ALA A 800 -2.85 26.06 -17.74
CA ALA A 800 -1.51 26.63 -17.90
C ALA A 800 -0.73 26.39 -16.63
N THR A 801 0.47 25.81 -16.74
CA THR A 801 1.31 25.44 -15.60
C THR A 801 2.72 26.01 -15.79
N ALA A 802 3.28 26.60 -14.73
CA ALA A 802 4.67 26.99 -14.63
C ALA A 802 5.29 26.22 -13.46
N THR A 803 6.29 25.40 -13.72
CA THR A 803 6.97 24.59 -12.69
C THR A 803 8.37 25.06 -12.41
N ASN A 804 8.88 24.79 -11.19
CA ASN A 804 10.21 25.19 -10.75
C ASN A 804 10.50 26.68 -10.99
N LEU A 805 9.62 27.55 -10.51
CA LEU A 805 9.72 29.00 -10.74
C LEU A 805 11.06 29.62 -10.34
N PHE A 806 11.76 29.01 -9.36
CA PHE A 806 13.08 29.46 -8.89
C PHE A 806 14.24 28.87 -9.70
N ASP A 807 13.99 28.07 -10.73
CA ASP A 807 14.96 27.47 -11.66
C ASP A 807 16.12 26.74 -10.94
N LYS A 808 15.79 25.94 -9.91
CA LYS A 808 16.79 25.10 -9.25
C LYS A 808 17.23 23.99 -10.20
N ARG A 809 18.55 23.77 -10.32
CA ARG A 809 19.15 22.86 -11.30
C ARG A 809 19.79 21.61 -10.72
N THR A 810 20.12 21.63 -9.44
CA THR A 810 20.78 20.53 -8.74
C THR A 810 20.19 20.34 -7.36
N TYR A 811 20.25 19.11 -6.89
CA TYR A 811 19.84 18.73 -5.54
C TYR A 811 20.75 17.64 -5.02
N ALA A 812 21.16 17.72 -3.76
CA ALA A 812 21.99 16.74 -3.09
C ALA A 812 21.30 16.19 -1.84
N TYR A 813 21.59 14.93 -1.52
CA TYR A 813 21.10 14.28 -0.31
C TYR A 813 22.04 13.18 0.15
N THR A 814 22.01 12.88 1.46
CA THR A 814 22.78 11.77 2.06
C THR A 814 21.83 10.78 2.74
N ARG A 815 22.21 9.51 2.70
CA ARG A 815 21.57 8.42 3.44
C ARG A 815 22.61 7.48 4.04
N TYR A 816 22.27 6.90 5.18
CA TYR A 816 23.03 5.81 5.76
C TYR A 816 22.47 4.45 5.35
N ALA A 817 23.35 3.48 5.11
CA ALA A 817 23.01 2.07 4.93
C ALA A 817 24.11 1.21 5.57
N SER A 818 23.73 0.23 6.39
CA SER A 818 24.70 -0.70 7.06
C SER A 818 25.99 -0.02 7.54
N LEU A 819 27.10 -0.27 6.86
CA LEU A 819 28.43 0.27 7.15
C LEU A 819 28.86 1.32 6.12
N GLU A 820 27.93 2.03 5.50
CA GLU A 820 28.23 3.02 4.48
C GLU A 820 27.32 4.26 4.59
N SER A 821 27.84 5.39 4.15
CA SER A 821 27.04 6.56 3.82
C SER A 821 27.13 6.85 2.32
N TYR A 822 26.02 7.25 1.76
CA TYR A 822 25.87 7.51 0.34
C TYR A 822 25.32 8.91 0.14
N THR A 823 26.16 9.79 -0.36
CA THR A 823 25.80 11.17 -0.77
C THR A 823 25.61 11.19 -2.28
N SER A 824 24.49 11.69 -2.75
CA SER A 824 24.21 11.79 -4.18
C SER A 824 23.73 13.16 -4.54
N TRP A 825 24.12 13.63 -5.72
CA TRP A 825 23.58 14.83 -6.35
C TRP A 825 23.02 14.51 -7.72
N VAL A 826 21.92 15.18 -8.05
CA VAL A 826 21.17 14.93 -9.28
C VAL A 826 20.82 16.22 -9.98
N HIS A 827 20.73 16.15 -11.30
CA HIS A 827 20.17 17.22 -12.08
C HIS A 827 18.65 17.30 -11.89
N ILE A 828 18.16 18.54 -11.77
CA ILE A 828 16.74 18.88 -11.59
C ILE A 828 16.24 19.50 -12.89
N ARG A 829 15.00 19.15 -13.25
CA ARG A 829 14.30 19.76 -14.39
C ARG A 829 14.26 21.27 -14.24
N PRO A 830 14.51 22.03 -15.32
CA PRO A 830 14.53 23.49 -15.28
C PRO A 830 13.17 24.11 -14.97
N ARG A 831 13.07 25.41 -14.98
CA ARG A 831 11.80 26.09 -15.08
C ARG A 831 11.13 25.72 -16.39
N GLU A 832 9.87 25.32 -16.31
CA GLU A 832 9.13 24.81 -17.44
C GLU A 832 7.74 25.45 -17.51
N PHE A 833 7.23 25.67 -18.73
CA PHE A 833 5.90 26.17 -18.99
C PHE A 833 5.15 25.19 -19.88
N LEU A 834 3.91 24.84 -19.50
CA LEU A 834 3.07 23.92 -20.24
C LEU A 834 1.64 24.46 -20.31
N VAL A 835 1.05 24.42 -21.48
CA VAL A 835 -0.38 24.64 -21.68
C VAL A 835 -0.99 23.35 -22.19
N ALA A 836 -2.04 22.87 -21.51
CA ALA A 836 -2.77 21.67 -21.88
C ALA A 836 -4.25 21.97 -22.04
N ILE A 837 -4.86 21.34 -23.03
CA ILE A 837 -6.28 21.43 -23.34
C ILE A 837 -6.87 20.05 -23.16
N ARG A 838 -7.92 19.94 -22.35
CA ARG A 838 -8.67 18.71 -22.13
C ARG A 838 -10.11 18.87 -22.57
N TYR A 839 -10.61 17.88 -23.27
CA TYR A 839 -12.02 17.77 -23.64
C TYR A 839 -12.65 16.56 -22.94
N GLN A 840 -13.83 16.75 -22.36
CA GLN A 840 -14.59 15.71 -21.65
C GLN A 840 -15.96 15.53 -22.30
N LEU A 841 -16.25 14.27 -22.70
CA LEU A 841 -17.51 13.89 -23.34
C LEU A 841 -18.42 13.14 -22.36
#